data_af773c1939d265197cee3073ea9f6353
#
_entry.id   af773c1939d265197cee3073ea9f6353
#
_cell.length_a   1.000
_cell.length_b   1.000
_cell.length_c   1.000
_cell.angle_alpha   90.00
_cell.angle_beta   90.00
_cell.angle_gamma   90.00
#
_symmetry.space_group_name_H-M   'P 1'
#
loop_
_entity.id
_entity.type
_entity.pdbx_description
1 polymer ?
#
loop_
_entity_poly.entity_id
_entity_poly.type
_entity_poly.pdbx_seq_one_letter_code
_entity_poly.pdbx_strand_id
1 'polypeptide(L)'
;MKKKAIERIPYLGLKKKLRQKDAKYIGITAIRIVGHEKHLFLEMYRNAKNQAEPLVRLVLNKKEFGTYIPETGEWNRRKIMPDEYYDAYFIWETPGERGCTQKELEKQNILQNSEDLERIKNFCKSVEVWDDHKWWKYIYRYEQNISITARRKTEERRYERRQNALNDRISHTKELPEKEILETADSLYFHHAHYLYYKKRGCFAQIACSKCGGVMTARWKEGISFESQLQCGIEEPREGKAGTCPLCGAHGEYKCQGKVKGYHSKNIHLFLGQKYKDRGMVLRYIKVTKKWCLGMIGGENGPEMFNSSEELSGVEIARAYFEPGKKLQIDYHKHNWYDGKDFWDDCNLYGNANITIGEAPILKETYQEMEGTIFQYSALKEYTAAVREAVNPISYFERYQQTPQIEVLVKLGLIGVVKELIRYRYGIVTDQDARRPDKFLGIRKESVKQLIAAEGDPGILNTMQMEKRMQQVWTGEQIEHLTETGLGRGQIETAIRYMSLQKLLNRIEKYSGCEYGTKCSGAEQKIRSTATTYADYLNMRQSLGYDLNNTIYQHPRNLEEAHDEMVRESHKEEIDKRLNEVAIRFPDIQSRYRELRKKYFYEDDEYLIRPARSAEEIVMEGRTLHHCVGGDTYLGRHDRGESYILMLRDKKQPERPYITVEIDSRKSSIRQWYGAHDRKPDQKNMQRWLDQYLRQLKEQPAAMRTRTA
;
A
#
# COMPACT_ATOMS: atom_id res chain seq x y z
N MET A 1 30.57 -13.63 24.96
CA MET A 1 32.02 -14.00 24.87
C MET A 1 32.79 -12.89 24.14
N LYS A 2 33.99 -12.54 24.59
CA LYS A 2 34.85 -11.53 23.94
C LYS A 2 35.89 -12.25 23.05
N LYS A 3 36.07 -11.80 21.78
CA LYS A 3 37.04 -12.36 20.85
C LYS A 3 38.44 -12.56 21.47
N LYS A 4 39.01 -11.51 22.05
CA LYS A 4 40.33 -11.55 22.70
C LYS A 4 40.49 -12.62 23.82
N ALA A 5 39.38 -12.98 24.49
CA ALA A 5 39.43 -14.01 25.54
C ALA A 5 39.49 -15.42 24.90
N ILE A 6 38.83 -15.60 23.75
CA ILE A 6 38.80 -16.88 23.02
C ILE A 6 40.16 -17.11 22.29
N GLU A 7 40.73 -16.08 21.74
CA GLU A 7 42.04 -16.13 21.06
C GLU A 7 43.18 -16.54 22.01
N ARG A 8 43.16 -16.11 23.26
CA ARG A 8 44.20 -16.43 24.27
C ARG A 8 44.18 -17.89 24.74
N ILE A 9 43.14 -18.63 24.42
CA ILE A 9 43.01 -20.01 24.86
C ILE A 9 43.81 -20.90 23.89
N PRO A 10 44.80 -21.68 24.38
CA PRO A 10 45.60 -22.55 23.51
C PRO A 10 44.72 -23.53 22.73
N TYR A 11 45.08 -23.83 21.50
CA TYR A 11 44.43 -24.83 20.69
C TYR A 11 44.65 -26.25 21.25
N LEU A 12 43.73 -27.15 20.94
CA LEU A 12 43.78 -28.55 21.37
C LEU A 12 44.85 -29.33 20.62
N GLY A 13 44.97 -29.04 19.31
CA GLY A 13 45.99 -29.64 18.42
C GLY A 13 45.70 -31.11 18.08
N LEU A 14 45.75 -31.47 16.83
CA LEU A 14 45.65 -32.83 16.34
C LEU A 14 47.04 -33.46 16.19
N LYS A 15 47.42 -34.39 17.07
CA LYS A 15 48.74 -35.04 17.05
C LYS A 15 48.86 -36.16 16.02
N LYS A 16 47.80 -36.96 15.83
CA LYS A 16 47.83 -38.18 14.98
C LYS A 16 46.74 -38.13 13.93
N LYS A 17 47.08 -38.52 12.70
CA LYS A 17 46.10 -38.74 11.63
C LYS A 17 45.28 -39.98 11.95
N LEU A 18 43.95 -39.90 11.76
CA LEU A 18 43.04 -41.04 11.86
C LEU A 18 43.04 -41.84 10.55
N ARG A 19 43.00 -43.21 10.67
CA ARG A 19 43.04 -44.14 9.52
C ARG A 19 41.68 -44.35 8.85
N GLN A 20 40.68 -43.56 9.16
CA GLN A 20 39.33 -43.72 8.57
C GLN A 20 39.32 -43.19 7.11
N LYS A 21 38.91 -44.03 6.18
CA LYS A 21 39.12 -43.85 4.73
C LYS A 21 38.50 -42.55 4.17
N ASP A 22 37.33 -42.16 4.66
CA ASP A 22 36.61 -41.00 4.13
C ASP A 22 36.76 -39.72 5.00
N ALA A 23 37.46 -39.81 6.13
CA ALA A 23 37.57 -38.69 7.07
C ALA A 23 38.56 -37.66 6.55
N LYS A 24 38.10 -36.48 6.18
CA LYS A 24 38.92 -35.33 5.79
C LYS A 24 39.17 -34.40 6.96
N TYR A 25 38.22 -34.27 7.88
CA TYR A 25 38.23 -33.33 9.01
C TYR A 25 37.97 -34.07 10.30
N ILE A 26 38.69 -33.67 11.38
CA ILE A 26 38.64 -34.27 12.71
C ILE A 26 38.21 -33.22 13.71
N GLY A 27 37.10 -33.47 14.41
CA GLY A 27 36.64 -32.66 15.53
C GLY A 27 37.24 -33.16 16.85
N ILE A 28 37.77 -32.22 17.64
CA ILE A 28 38.26 -32.45 18.98
C ILE A 28 37.53 -31.52 19.94
N THR A 29 37.13 -32.02 21.09
CA THR A 29 36.38 -31.23 22.06
C THR A 29 37.11 -31.08 23.39
N ALA A 30 36.87 -29.98 24.09
CA ALA A 30 37.26 -29.78 25.46
C ALA A 30 36.25 -28.90 26.18
N ILE A 31 36.09 -29.17 27.48
CA ILE A 31 35.36 -28.27 28.37
C ILE A 31 36.38 -27.45 29.16
N ARG A 32 36.28 -26.12 29.09
CA ARG A 32 37.15 -25.19 29.80
C ARG A 32 36.34 -24.15 30.54
N ILE A 33 36.89 -23.62 31.57
CA ILE A 33 36.33 -22.50 32.34
C ILE A 33 36.95 -21.23 31.78
N VAL A 34 36.12 -20.33 31.23
CA VAL A 34 36.52 -19.00 30.75
C VAL A 34 35.78 -17.97 31.58
N GLY A 35 36.52 -17.19 32.36
CA GLY A 35 35.91 -16.40 33.44
C GLY A 35 35.35 -17.34 34.50
N HIS A 36 34.06 -17.24 34.80
CA HIS A 36 33.40 -18.11 35.81
C HIS A 36 32.41 -19.12 35.14
N GLU A 37 32.41 -19.23 33.82
CA GLU A 37 31.47 -20.06 33.08
C GLU A 37 32.15 -21.22 32.35
N LYS A 38 31.49 -22.40 32.36
CA LYS A 38 31.94 -23.55 31.58
C LYS A 38 31.63 -23.33 30.10
N HIS A 39 32.61 -23.58 29.26
CA HIS A 39 32.49 -23.51 27.80
C HIS A 39 32.85 -24.84 27.17
N LEU A 40 32.09 -25.26 26.20
CA LEU A 40 32.45 -26.33 25.26
C LEU A 40 33.22 -25.71 24.12
N PHE A 41 34.42 -26.19 23.87
CA PHE A 41 35.24 -25.91 22.70
C PHE A 41 35.15 -27.09 21.74
N LEU A 42 34.88 -26.86 20.50
CA LEU A 42 34.97 -27.82 19.42
C LEU A 42 35.88 -27.24 18.34
N GLU A 43 36.97 -27.94 18.07
CA GLU A 43 37.95 -27.53 17.07
C GLU A 43 38.04 -28.54 15.95
N MET A 44 37.92 -28.04 14.71
CA MET A 44 37.98 -28.86 13.51
C MET A 44 39.34 -28.75 12.86
N TYR A 45 40.00 -29.87 12.64
CA TYR A 45 41.33 -29.98 12.02
C TYR A 45 41.26 -30.76 10.72
N ARG A 46 42.20 -30.52 9.79
CA ARG A 46 42.43 -31.43 8.66
C ARG A 46 42.95 -32.76 9.19
N ASN A 47 42.52 -33.90 8.60
CA ASN A 47 42.98 -35.21 8.99
C ASN A 47 44.45 -35.46 8.52
N ALA A 48 45.39 -34.77 9.16
CA ALA A 48 46.83 -34.86 8.91
C ALA A 48 47.59 -34.92 10.25
N LYS A 49 48.88 -35.36 10.21
CA LYS A 49 49.73 -35.38 11.41
C LYS A 49 50.10 -33.93 11.85
N ASN A 50 50.25 -33.72 13.16
CA ASN A 50 50.78 -32.52 13.77
C ASN A 50 50.08 -31.21 13.33
N GLN A 51 48.78 -31.20 13.38
CA GLN A 51 48.01 -29.97 13.14
C GLN A 51 47.93 -29.16 14.47
N ALA A 52 48.64 -28.03 14.52
CA ALA A 52 48.64 -27.17 15.71
C ALA A 52 47.45 -26.20 15.77
N GLU A 53 47.04 -25.70 14.61
CA GLU A 53 45.91 -24.77 14.48
C GLU A 53 44.70 -25.43 13.85
N PRO A 54 43.46 -25.20 14.39
CA PRO A 54 42.25 -25.69 13.77
C PRO A 54 41.81 -24.82 12.60
N LEU A 55 41.08 -25.39 11.65
CA LEU A 55 40.39 -24.63 10.62
C LEU A 55 39.32 -23.73 11.22
N VAL A 56 38.61 -24.24 12.23
CA VAL A 56 37.51 -23.56 12.88
C VAL A 56 37.47 -23.93 14.37
N ARG A 57 37.21 -22.97 15.23
CA ARG A 57 36.97 -23.15 16.66
C ARG A 57 35.56 -22.68 17.00
N LEU A 58 34.68 -23.59 17.33
CA LEU A 58 33.36 -23.29 17.90
C LEU A 58 33.45 -23.25 19.41
N VAL A 59 32.79 -22.26 19.99
CA VAL A 59 32.73 -22.08 21.45
C VAL A 59 31.28 -21.86 21.88
N LEU A 60 30.81 -22.69 22.81
CA LEU A 60 29.45 -22.60 23.37
C LEU A 60 29.50 -22.47 24.88
N ASN A 61 28.61 -21.67 25.43
CA ASN A 61 28.25 -21.67 26.85
C ASN A 61 26.74 -21.70 27.04
N LYS A 62 26.20 -21.55 28.23
CA LYS A 62 24.76 -21.60 28.54
C LYS A 62 23.95 -20.47 27.90
N LYS A 63 24.61 -19.37 27.45
CA LYS A 63 23.92 -18.14 27.00
C LYS A 63 24.32 -17.71 25.59
N GLU A 64 25.49 -18.14 25.16
CA GLU A 64 26.10 -17.65 23.92
C GLU A 64 26.87 -18.76 23.21
N PHE A 65 27.00 -18.60 21.89
CA PHE A 65 27.89 -19.39 21.04
C PHE A 65 28.55 -18.47 20.02
N GLY A 66 29.63 -18.95 19.43
CA GLY A 66 30.30 -18.24 18.34
C GLY A 66 31.37 -19.11 17.70
N THR A 67 31.72 -18.76 16.48
CA THR A 67 32.72 -19.44 15.66
C THR A 67 33.89 -18.51 15.39
N TYR A 68 35.09 -19.00 15.68
CA TYR A 68 36.35 -18.33 15.39
C TYR A 68 37.07 -19.06 14.25
N ILE A 69 37.52 -18.32 13.24
CA ILE A 69 38.31 -18.82 12.11
C ILE A 69 39.73 -18.31 12.29
N PRO A 70 40.70 -19.13 12.65
CA PRO A 70 42.06 -18.70 12.92
C PRO A 70 42.76 -18.02 11.72
N GLU A 71 42.59 -18.60 10.52
CA GLU A 71 43.21 -18.12 9.27
C GLU A 71 42.88 -16.65 8.96
N THR A 72 41.62 -16.25 9.19
CA THR A 72 41.15 -14.85 8.91
C THR A 72 41.07 -13.99 10.16
N GLY A 73 41.16 -14.61 11.35
CA GLY A 73 40.93 -13.96 12.61
C GLY A 73 39.43 -13.53 12.79
N GLU A 74 38.54 -14.07 12.00
CA GLU A 74 37.13 -13.71 12.05
C GLU A 74 36.42 -14.33 13.27
N TRP A 75 35.56 -13.54 13.95
CA TRP A 75 34.75 -13.97 15.07
C TRP A 75 33.28 -13.74 14.78
N ASN A 76 32.56 -14.81 14.48
CA ASN A 76 31.14 -14.81 14.20
C ASN A 76 30.32 -15.15 15.45
N ARG A 77 29.76 -14.12 16.09
CA ARG A 77 28.97 -14.28 17.31
C ARG A 77 27.51 -14.53 16.99
N ARG A 78 26.93 -15.61 17.54
CA ARG A 78 25.52 -15.99 17.38
C ARG A 78 25.06 -16.12 15.92
N LYS A 79 25.93 -16.47 15.02
CA LYS A 79 25.57 -16.72 13.64
C LYS A 79 25.09 -18.16 13.53
N ILE A 80 23.76 -18.37 13.56
CA ILE A 80 23.15 -19.57 13.00
C ILE A 80 23.04 -19.32 11.51
N MET A 81 23.49 -20.24 10.68
CA MET A 81 23.23 -20.16 9.25
C MET A 81 21.71 -20.14 9.05
N PRO A 82 21.15 -19.19 8.33
CA PRO A 82 19.74 -19.21 7.99
C PRO A 82 19.54 -20.35 7.01
N ASP A 83 18.91 -21.41 7.45
CA ASP A 83 18.62 -22.49 6.55
C ASP A 83 17.15 -22.80 6.49
N GLU A 84 16.61 -22.73 5.29
CA GLU A 84 15.24 -23.07 4.97
C GLU A 84 15.00 -24.59 4.99
N TYR A 85 16.07 -25.44 5.16
CA TYR A 85 16.00 -26.88 5.13
C TYR A 85 16.75 -27.52 6.30
N TYR A 86 16.03 -28.27 7.10
CA TYR A 86 16.45 -28.97 8.31
C TYR A 86 17.65 -29.95 8.15
N ASP A 87 18.12 -30.18 6.96
CA ASP A 87 19.07 -31.24 6.65
C ASP A 87 20.49 -30.76 6.30
N ALA A 88 20.75 -29.47 6.16
CA ALA A 88 22.01 -28.92 5.67
C ALA A 88 22.83 -28.18 6.74
N TYR A 89 22.78 -28.63 7.98
CA TYR A 89 23.57 -28.00 9.01
C TYR A 89 24.99 -28.60 9.10
N PHE A 90 25.87 -28.10 8.25
CA PHE A 90 27.28 -28.00 8.58
C PHE A 90 27.61 -26.53 8.79
N ILE A 91 27.84 -26.18 10.05
CA ILE A 91 28.22 -24.85 10.55
C ILE A 91 29.42 -24.30 9.78
N TRP A 92 30.13 -25.16 9.08
CA TRP A 92 31.37 -24.91 8.43
C TRP A 92 31.26 -25.36 6.98
N GLU A 93 30.95 -24.42 6.09
CA GLU A 93 31.45 -24.54 4.74
C GLU A 93 32.96 -24.64 4.87
N THR A 94 33.47 -25.85 4.87
CA THR A 94 34.91 -26.05 4.73
C THR A 94 35.31 -25.35 3.45
N PRO A 95 36.27 -24.40 3.51
CA PRO A 95 36.69 -23.67 2.33
C PRO A 95 37.06 -24.67 1.20
N GLY A 96 36.30 -24.68 0.13
CA GLY A 96 36.57 -25.49 -1.06
C GLY A 96 35.60 -26.59 -1.43
N GLU A 97 34.59 -26.93 -0.61
CA GLU A 97 33.68 -28.09 -0.89
C GLU A 97 32.22 -27.71 -1.16
N ARG A 98 31.98 -26.70 -2.00
CA ARG A 98 30.65 -26.41 -2.53
C ARG A 98 30.17 -27.56 -3.42
N GLY A 99 29.05 -28.20 -3.01
CA GLY A 99 28.41 -29.27 -3.81
C GLY A 99 28.41 -30.65 -3.22
N CYS A 100 28.91 -30.87 -1.99
CA CYS A 100 28.82 -32.12 -1.29
C CYS A 100 27.42 -32.37 -0.73
N THR A 101 26.96 -33.64 -0.80
CA THR A 101 25.73 -34.09 -0.14
C THR A 101 25.93 -34.16 1.39
N GLN A 102 24.86 -34.04 2.16
CA GLN A 102 24.91 -34.18 3.61
C GLN A 102 25.57 -35.49 4.07
N LYS A 103 25.28 -36.63 3.41
CA LYS A 103 25.89 -37.91 3.72
C LYS A 103 27.41 -37.92 3.51
N GLU A 104 27.90 -37.21 2.50
CA GLU A 104 29.34 -37.08 2.24
C GLU A 104 29.99 -36.20 3.30
N LEU A 105 29.37 -35.08 3.69
CA LEU A 105 29.85 -34.22 4.75
C LEU A 105 29.90 -34.95 6.11
N GLU A 106 28.91 -35.80 6.44
CA GLU A 106 28.90 -36.63 7.66
C GLU A 106 30.05 -37.63 7.69
N LYS A 107 30.41 -38.25 6.57
CA LYS A 107 31.55 -39.16 6.47
C LYS A 107 32.90 -38.42 6.54
N GLN A 108 32.95 -37.22 6.05
CA GLN A 108 34.16 -36.41 6.02
C GLN A 108 34.47 -35.72 7.36
N ASN A 109 33.46 -35.41 8.16
CA ASN A 109 33.58 -34.67 9.42
C ASN A 109 33.29 -35.61 10.61
N ILE A 110 34.29 -36.13 11.23
CA ILE A 110 34.17 -37.05 12.36
C ILE A 110 34.80 -36.51 13.64
N LEU A 111 34.37 -37.01 14.78
CA LEU A 111 35.05 -36.75 16.05
C LEU A 111 36.26 -37.64 16.24
N GLN A 112 37.27 -37.16 16.97
CA GLN A 112 38.50 -37.90 17.20
C GLN A 112 38.28 -39.23 17.91
N ASN A 113 37.39 -39.26 18.89
CA ASN A 113 37.07 -40.43 19.71
C ASN A 113 35.65 -40.34 20.30
N SER A 114 35.20 -41.41 20.97
CA SER A 114 33.90 -41.49 21.63
C SER A 114 33.75 -40.53 22.80
N GLU A 115 34.86 -40.20 23.48
CA GLU A 115 34.83 -39.22 24.60
C GLU A 115 34.42 -37.83 24.14
N ASP A 116 34.81 -37.44 22.92
CA ASP A 116 34.39 -36.15 22.33
C ASP A 116 32.89 -36.11 22.12
N LEU A 117 32.28 -37.22 21.67
CA LEU A 117 30.83 -37.31 21.56
C LEU A 117 30.15 -37.21 22.92
N GLU A 118 30.65 -37.93 23.92
CA GLU A 118 30.07 -37.91 25.26
C GLU A 118 30.22 -36.52 25.91
N ARG A 119 31.31 -35.78 25.66
CA ARG A 119 31.47 -34.39 26.12
C ARG A 119 30.41 -33.47 25.48
N ILE A 120 30.14 -33.64 24.21
CA ILE A 120 29.09 -32.87 23.50
C ILE A 120 27.72 -33.22 24.07
N LYS A 121 27.36 -34.51 24.19
CA LYS A 121 26.09 -34.94 24.75
C LYS A 121 25.89 -34.42 26.18
N ASN A 122 26.88 -34.57 27.05
CA ASN A 122 26.82 -34.12 28.42
C ASN A 122 26.70 -32.59 28.55
N PHE A 123 27.38 -31.84 27.69
CA PHE A 123 27.27 -30.39 27.70
C PHE A 123 25.91 -29.93 27.16
N CYS A 124 25.40 -30.56 26.10
CA CYS A 124 24.15 -30.23 25.45
C CYS A 124 22.92 -30.99 25.99
N LYS A 125 23.02 -31.63 27.16
CA LYS A 125 21.99 -32.48 27.76
C LYS A 125 20.60 -31.83 27.95
N SER A 126 20.52 -30.51 27.83
CA SER A 126 19.25 -29.76 27.95
C SER A 126 18.42 -29.78 26.67
N VAL A 127 18.91 -30.41 25.61
CA VAL A 127 18.20 -30.53 24.32
C VAL A 127 17.98 -31.97 23.95
N GLU A 128 16.78 -32.29 23.44
CA GLU A 128 16.45 -33.61 22.94
C GLU A 128 16.89 -33.76 21.49
N VAL A 129 17.55 -34.86 21.17
CA VAL A 129 18.02 -35.20 19.83
C VAL A 129 17.55 -36.62 19.49
N TRP A 130 16.80 -36.79 18.43
CA TRP A 130 16.20 -38.06 17.99
C TRP A 130 17.19 -39.05 17.37
N ASP A 131 18.40 -38.57 16.98
CA ASP A 131 19.43 -39.38 16.30
C ASP A 131 20.76 -39.22 17.07
N ASP A 132 20.97 -40.14 17.96
CA ASP A 132 22.08 -40.14 18.93
C ASP A 132 23.49 -40.26 18.31
N HIS A 133 23.58 -40.69 17.06
CA HIS A 133 24.86 -40.87 16.38
C HIS A 133 25.42 -39.62 15.71
N LYS A 134 24.57 -38.58 15.56
CA LYS A 134 24.95 -37.37 14.86
C LYS A 134 25.32 -36.24 15.85
N TRP A 135 26.60 -36.17 16.21
CA TRP A 135 27.14 -35.23 17.19
C TRP A 135 26.80 -33.77 16.91
N TRP A 136 26.76 -33.38 15.64
CA TRP A 136 26.45 -32.02 15.22
C TRP A 136 24.99 -31.61 15.49
N LYS A 137 24.06 -32.56 15.56
CA LYS A 137 22.67 -32.27 15.91
C LYS A 137 22.52 -31.77 17.36
N TYR A 138 23.32 -32.25 18.28
CA TYR A 138 23.35 -31.76 19.67
C TYR A 138 23.75 -30.30 19.73
N ILE A 139 24.80 -29.91 18.99
CA ILE A 139 25.29 -28.55 18.94
C ILE A 139 24.25 -27.65 18.30
N TYR A 140 23.72 -28.01 17.15
CA TYR A 140 22.69 -27.27 16.45
C TYR A 140 21.45 -27.00 17.32
N ARG A 141 20.89 -28.04 17.94
CA ARG A 141 19.73 -27.90 18.81
C ARG A 141 20.03 -27.02 20.02
N TYR A 142 21.23 -27.11 20.55
CA TYR A 142 21.66 -26.29 21.68
C TYR A 142 21.80 -24.82 21.29
N GLU A 143 22.38 -24.52 20.13
CA GLU A 143 22.47 -23.17 19.57
C GLU A 143 21.09 -22.58 19.27
N GLN A 144 20.21 -23.38 18.66
CA GLN A 144 18.81 -22.97 18.44
C GLN A 144 18.12 -22.61 19.77
N ASN A 145 18.27 -23.45 20.80
CA ASN A 145 17.67 -23.18 22.10
C ASN A 145 18.19 -21.88 22.73
N ILE A 146 19.50 -21.61 22.67
CA ILE A 146 20.07 -20.35 23.12
C ILE A 146 19.45 -19.17 22.35
N SER A 147 19.33 -19.28 21.04
CA SER A 147 18.81 -18.22 20.18
C SER A 147 17.32 -17.96 20.39
N ILE A 148 16.52 -19.01 20.51
CA ILE A 148 15.09 -18.93 20.83
C ILE A 148 14.89 -18.30 22.21
N THR A 149 15.65 -18.76 23.21
CA THR A 149 15.56 -18.20 24.57
C THR A 149 15.95 -16.73 24.61
N ALA A 150 16.99 -16.33 23.86
CA ALA A 150 17.40 -14.93 23.78
C ALA A 150 16.37 -14.05 23.05
N ARG A 151 15.75 -14.55 21.97
CA ARG A 151 14.65 -13.87 21.27
C ARG A 151 13.46 -13.70 22.20
N ARG A 152 13.02 -14.79 22.85
CA ARG A 152 11.88 -14.77 23.77
C ARG A 152 12.08 -13.74 24.90
N LYS A 153 13.22 -13.71 25.56
CA LYS A 153 13.54 -12.70 26.58
C LYS A 153 13.52 -11.26 26.04
N THR A 154 13.93 -11.08 24.79
CA THR A 154 13.90 -9.76 24.17
C THR A 154 12.46 -9.33 23.85
N GLU A 155 11.64 -10.27 23.37
CA GLU A 155 10.22 -10.07 23.09
C GLU A 155 9.42 -9.82 24.38
N GLU A 156 9.67 -10.61 25.42
CA GLU A 156 9.07 -10.40 26.76
C GLU A 156 9.36 -8.99 27.29
N ARG A 157 10.63 -8.54 27.23
CA ARG A 157 11.00 -7.18 27.67
C ARG A 157 10.38 -6.08 26.79
N ARG A 158 10.22 -6.32 25.49
CA ARG A 158 9.52 -5.38 24.59
C ARG A 158 8.03 -5.33 24.95
N TYR A 159 7.43 -6.48 25.17
CA TYR A 159 6.04 -6.59 25.58
C TYR A 159 5.79 -5.88 26.92
N GLU A 160 6.60 -6.16 27.96
CA GLU A 160 6.51 -5.49 29.26
C GLU A 160 6.62 -3.96 29.13
N ARG A 161 7.58 -3.46 28.34
CA ARG A 161 7.73 -2.02 28.12
C ARG A 161 6.49 -1.41 27.44
N ARG A 162 5.92 -2.11 26.45
CA ARG A 162 4.70 -1.66 25.79
C ARG A 162 3.53 -1.63 26.76
N GLN A 163 3.34 -2.68 27.55
CA GLN A 163 2.27 -2.76 28.55
C GLN A 163 2.41 -1.67 29.63
N ASN A 164 3.61 -1.46 30.13
CA ASN A 164 3.87 -0.39 31.11
C ASN A 164 3.56 1.01 30.52
N ALA A 165 3.96 1.26 29.27
CA ALA A 165 3.66 2.52 28.62
C ALA A 165 2.15 2.70 28.35
N LEU A 166 1.45 1.64 27.98
CA LEU A 166 0.00 1.63 27.79
C LEU A 166 -0.73 1.93 29.12
N ASN A 167 -0.36 1.22 30.19
CA ASN A 167 -0.92 1.41 31.53
C ASN A 167 -0.66 2.82 32.05
N ASP A 168 0.53 3.38 31.82
CA ASP A 168 0.86 4.77 32.16
C ASP A 168 -0.07 5.76 31.44
N ARG A 169 -0.35 5.53 30.14
CA ARG A 169 -1.30 6.37 29.39
C ARG A 169 -2.71 6.27 29.95
N ILE A 170 -3.17 5.06 30.22
CA ILE A 170 -4.52 4.81 30.74
C ILE A 170 -4.68 5.50 32.12
N SER A 171 -3.70 5.36 33.01
CA SER A 171 -3.76 5.92 34.38
C SER A 171 -3.78 7.46 34.42
N HIS A 172 -3.23 8.12 33.38
CA HIS A 172 -3.25 9.57 33.27
C HIS A 172 -4.40 10.11 32.41
N THR A 173 -5.27 9.24 31.88
CA THR A 173 -6.44 9.66 31.09
C THR A 173 -7.64 9.85 32.04
N LYS A 174 -8.27 11.02 31.96
CA LYS A 174 -9.50 11.31 32.73
C LYS A 174 -10.60 10.30 32.40
N GLU A 175 -11.53 10.10 33.33
CA GLU A 175 -12.72 9.30 33.05
C GLU A 175 -13.53 9.89 31.91
N LEU A 176 -14.26 9.01 31.23
CA LEU A 176 -15.15 9.43 30.12
C LEU A 176 -16.46 9.97 30.76
N PRO A 177 -16.87 11.21 30.45
CA PRO A 177 -18.16 11.74 30.86
C PRO A 177 -19.27 11.13 29.99
N GLU A 178 -19.52 9.83 30.19
CA GLU A 178 -20.40 9.04 29.33
C GLU A 178 -21.81 9.60 29.25
N LYS A 179 -22.36 10.01 30.39
CA LYS A 179 -23.72 10.54 30.47
C LYS A 179 -23.89 11.80 29.62
N GLU A 180 -22.99 12.77 29.75
CA GLU A 180 -23.00 14.01 29.00
C GLU A 180 -22.81 13.78 27.50
N ILE A 181 -21.97 12.83 27.13
CA ILE A 181 -21.76 12.44 25.72
C ILE A 181 -23.03 11.86 25.13
N LEU A 182 -23.67 10.94 25.85
CA LEU A 182 -24.90 10.29 25.39
C LEU A 182 -26.07 11.29 25.28
N GLU A 183 -26.24 12.18 26.26
CA GLU A 183 -27.25 13.24 26.23
C GLU A 183 -27.00 14.22 25.06
N THR A 184 -25.76 14.61 24.82
CA THR A 184 -25.38 15.48 23.70
C THR A 184 -25.65 14.79 22.37
N ALA A 185 -25.29 13.51 22.26
CA ALA A 185 -25.52 12.72 21.07
C ALA A 185 -27.02 12.57 20.78
N ASP A 186 -27.83 12.29 21.81
CA ASP A 186 -29.28 12.12 21.65
C ASP A 186 -29.94 13.43 21.21
N SER A 187 -29.55 14.54 21.81
CA SER A 187 -30.09 15.88 21.47
C SER A 187 -29.69 16.32 20.06
N LEU A 188 -28.40 16.37 19.77
CA LEU A 188 -27.88 17.05 18.56
C LEU A 188 -27.93 16.16 17.30
N TYR A 189 -27.81 14.86 17.45
CA TYR A 189 -27.65 13.98 16.29
C TYR A 189 -28.76 12.93 16.12
N PHE A 190 -29.37 12.48 17.21
CA PHE A 190 -30.53 11.62 17.13
C PHE A 190 -31.83 12.39 17.31
N HIS A 191 -31.77 13.72 17.67
CA HIS A 191 -32.93 14.61 17.80
C HIS A 191 -34.03 14.02 18.69
N HIS A 192 -33.64 13.32 19.75
CA HIS A 192 -34.56 12.59 20.64
C HIS A 192 -35.54 11.70 19.89
N ALA A 193 -35.09 11.09 18.76
CA ALA A 193 -35.93 10.28 17.91
C ALA A 193 -36.56 9.08 18.68
N HIS A 194 -37.84 8.98 18.64
CA HIS A 194 -38.66 7.89 19.23
C HIS A 194 -39.56 7.28 18.20
N TYR A 195 -39.93 6.04 18.37
CA TYR A 195 -40.86 5.34 17.49
C TYR A 195 -42.10 4.84 18.25
N LEU A 196 -43.23 4.99 17.58
CA LEU A 196 -44.50 4.46 18.00
C LEU A 196 -44.88 3.31 17.07
N TYR A 197 -44.50 2.10 17.46
CA TYR A 197 -44.81 0.91 16.65
C TYR A 197 -46.25 0.59 16.75
N TYR A 198 -46.94 0.38 15.63
CA TYR A 198 -48.39 0.15 15.63
C TYR A 198 -48.84 -1.05 14.80
N LYS A 199 -49.96 -1.67 15.22
CA LYS A 199 -50.70 -2.69 14.49
C LYS A 199 -52.19 -2.36 14.56
N LYS A 200 -52.82 -2.05 13.41
CA LYS A 200 -54.24 -1.75 13.33
C LYS A 200 -55.10 -3.02 13.42
N ARG A 201 -56.19 -2.95 14.16
CA ARG A 201 -57.23 -3.99 14.25
C ARG A 201 -58.59 -3.29 14.26
N GLY A 202 -59.25 -3.21 13.11
CA GLY A 202 -60.52 -2.48 12.97
C GLY A 202 -60.38 -0.99 13.29
N CYS A 203 -61.14 -0.48 14.24
CA CYS A 203 -61.04 0.91 14.71
C CYS A 203 -60.04 1.14 15.84
N PHE A 204 -59.35 0.10 16.28
CA PHE A 204 -58.29 0.16 17.28
C PHE A 204 -56.92 -0.03 16.67
N ALA A 205 -55.92 0.48 17.35
CA ALA A 205 -54.52 0.18 17.08
C ALA A 205 -53.81 -0.15 18.38
N GLN A 206 -53.06 -1.24 18.38
CA GLN A 206 -52.06 -1.52 19.40
C GLN A 206 -50.86 -0.67 19.13
N ILE A 207 -50.32 0.04 20.14
CA ILE A 207 -49.17 0.94 20.03
C ILE A 207 -48.16 0.53 21.10
N ALA A 208 -46.88 0.41 20.72
CA ALA A 208 -45.75 0.26 21.63
C ALA A 208 -44.81 1.45 21.43
N CYS A 209 -44.54 2.13 22.53
CA CYS A 209 -43.65 3.31 22.53
C CYS A 209 -42.19 2.90 22.82
N SER A 210 -41.26 3.26 21.96
CA SER A 210 -39.83 2.94 22.19
C SER A 210 -39.27 3.64 23.43
N LYS A 211 -39.74 4.84 23.76
CA LYS A 211 -39.21 5.63 24.89
C LYS A 211 -39.61 5.07 26.25
N CYS A 212 -40.88 4.83 26.49
CA CYS A 212 -41.36 4.36 27.79
C CYS A 212 -41.52 2.83 27.88
N GLY A 213 -41.41 2.10 26.76
CA GLY A 213 -41.67 0.66 26.69
C GLY A 213 -43.13 0.31 26.84
N GLY A 214 -44.01 1.29 27.08
CA GLY A 214 -45.43 1.06 27.33
C GLY A 214 -46.18 0.58 26.08
N VAL A 215 -47.08 -0.38 26.30
CA VAL A 215 -47.93 -0.93 25.26
C VAL A 215 -49.40 -0.65 25.61
N MET A 216 -50.14 -0.14 24.63
CA MET A 216 -51.55 0.15 24.82
C MET A 216 -52.35 -0.13 23.55
N THR A 217 -53.64 -0.32 23.71
CA THR A 217 -54.57 -0.33 22.59
C THR A 217 -55.42 0.95 22.65
N ALA A 218 -55.39 1.73 21.62
CA ALA A 218 -56.11 3.00 21.52
C ALA A 218 -57.00 3.02 20.29
N ARG A 219 -58.11 3.73 20.42
CA ARG A 219 -59.04 3.93 19.32
C ARG A 219 -58.58 5.07 18.42
N TRP A 220 -58.56 4.84 17.11
CA TRP A 220 -58.10 5.82 16.11
C TRP A 220 -59.19 6.19 15.08
N LYS A 221 -60.30 5.42 15.03
CA LYS A 221 -61.38 5.64 14.08
C LYS A 221 -62.71 5.38 14.78
N GLU A 222 -63.74 6.12 14.42
CA GLU A 222 -65.09 5.87 14.89
C GLU A 222 -65.60 4.51 14.41
N GLY A 223 -66.24 3.77 15.30
CA GLY A 223 -66.85 2.48 15.01
C GLY A 223 -68.35 2.61 14.67
N ILE A 224 -68.92 1.55 14.08
CA ILE A 224 -70.35 1.50 13.67
C ILE A 224 -71.20 0.91 14.79
N SER A 225 -70.67 0.49 15.95
CA SER A 225 -71.33 -0.14 17.06
C SER A 225 -71.38 0.73 18.32
N PHE A 226 -71.92 0.21 19.45
CA PHE A 226 -71.93 0.87 20.77
C PHE A 226 -70.56 1.45 21.17
N GLU A 227 -69.50 0.87 20.69
CA GLU A 227 -68.12 1.40 20.80
C GLU A 227 -67.98 2.76 20.11
N SER A 228 -68.84 3.15 19.20
CA SER A 228 -68.82 4.44 18.48
C SER A 228 -68.98 5.67 19.39
N GLN A 229 -69.42 5.51 20.60
CA GLN A 229 -69.60 6.59 21.57
C GLN A 229 -68.33 6.94 22.36
N LEU A 230 -67.29 6.10 22.27
CA LEU A 230 -65.99 6.39 22.88
C LEU A 230 -65.18 7.35 22.00
N GLN A 231 -64.67 8.41 22.59
CA GLN A 231 -63.81 9.36 21.88
C GLN A 231 -62.55 8.66 21.32
N CYS A 232 -62.10 9.11 20.14
CA CYS A 232 -60.82 8.66 19.59
C CYS A 232 -59.69 9.14 20.50
N GLY A 233 -58.90 8.21 21.03
CA GLY A 233 -57.80 8.52 21.92
C GLY A 233 -56.47 8.90 21.21
N ILE A 234 -56.42 8.65 19.89
CA ILE A 234 -55.25 8.94 19.07
C ILE A 234 -55.67 9.29 17.64
N GLU A 235 -54.84 10.03 16.94
CA GLU A 235 -54.95 10.20 15.49
C GLU A 235 -54.66 8.87 14.76
N GLU A 236 -55.09 8.76 13.50
CA GLU A 236 -54.83 7.56 12.70
C GLU A 236 -53.31 7.30 12.56
N PRO A 237 -52.82 6.15 13.09
CA PRO A 237 -51.42 5.77 12.90
C PRO A 237 -51.14 5.44 11.42
N ARG A 238 -50.19 6.16 10.83
CA ARG A 238 -49.70 5.94 9.46
C ARG A 238 -48.19 5.91 9.46
N GLU A 239 -47.61 5.05 8.64
CA GLU A 239 -46.16 4.93 8.47
C GLU A 239 -45.50 6.29 8.19
N GLY A 240 -44.49 6.65 8.99
CA GLY A 240 -43.76 7.91 8.86
C GLY A 240 -44.48 9.15 9.38
N LYS A 241 -45.75 9.06 9.84
CA LYS A 241 -46.48 10.19 10.42
C LYS A 241 -46.02 10.42 11.86
N ALA A 242 -45.87 11.70 12.23
CA ALA A 242 -45.63 12.05 13.62
C ALA A 242 -46.86 11.68 14.50
N GLY A 243 -46.59 11.28 15.73
CA GLY A 243 -47.61 10.96 16.73
C GLY A 243 -47.10 11.24 18.14
N THR A 244 -48.02 11.19 19.11
CA THR A 244 -47.69 11.37 20.52
C THR A 244 -48.07 10.07 21.27
N CYS A 245 -47.16 9.61 22.13
CA CYS A 245 -47.43 8.45 22.98
C CYS A 245 -48.52 8.79 24.01
N PRO A 246 -49.65 8.07 24.04
CA PRO A 246 -50.71 8.39 25.00
C PRO A 246 -50.35 8.10 26.46
N LEU A 247 -49.28 7.31 26.71
CA LEU A 247 -48.83 6.94 28.05
C LEU A 247 -47.80 7.92 28.66
N CYS A 248 -46.86 8.36 27.87
CA CYS A 248 -45.76 9.18 28.40
C CYS A 248 -45.66 10.58 27.74
N GLY A 249 -46.51 10.90 26.77
CA GLY A 249 -46.52 12.18 26.07
C GLY A 249 -45.35 12.38 25.09
N ALA A 250 -44.51 11.39 24.86
CA ALA A 250 -43.37 11.55 23.95
C ALA A 250 -43.87 11.67 22.50
N HIS A 251 -43.28 12.63 21.78
CA HIS A 251 -43.47 12.76 20.34
C HIS A 251 -42.56 11.77 19.61
N GLY A 252 -43.13 11.06 18.65
CA GLY A 252 -42.39 10.06 17.87
C GLY A 252 -42.97 9.84 16.48
N GLU A 253 -42.32 9.00 15.68
CA GLU A 253 -42.77 8.63 14.35
C GLU A 253 -43.47 7.26 14.40
N TYR A 254 -44.65 7.16 13.77
CA TYR A 254 -45.35 5.88 13.64
C TYR A 254 -44.63 4.92 12.68
N LYS A 255 -44.39 3.67 13.14
CA LYS A 255 -43.89 2.57 12.32
C LYS A 255 -44.78 1.34 12.40
N CYS A 256 -45.18 0.83 11.24
CA CYS A 256 -45.99 -0.38 11.16
C CYS A 256 -45.17 -1.60 11.64
N GLN A 257 -45.68 -2.28 12.68
CA GLN A 257 -45.07 -3.46 13.30
C GLN A 257 -44.67 -4.53 12.26
N GLY A 258 -45.54 -4.80 11.28
CA GLY A 258 -45.31 -5.81 10.25
C GLY A 258 -44.16 -5.49 9.27
N LYS A 259 -43.67 -4.24 9.27
CA LYS A 259 -42.55 -3.81 8.42
C LYS A 259 -41.21 -3.82 9.15
N VAL A 260 -41.18 -4.03 10.45
CA VAL A 260 -39.96 -3.99 11.28
C VAL A 260 -39.58 -5.41 11.68
N LYS A 261 -38.30 -5.77 11.42
CA LYS A 261 -37.73 -7.06 11.80
C LYS A 261 -36.77 -6.87 12.99
N GLY A 262 -37.27 -7.14 14.21
CA GLY A 262 -36.44 -7.16 15.42
C GLY A 262 -35.97 -5.78 15.87
N TYR A 263 -34.90 -5.27 15.29
CA TYR A 263 -34.33 -3.98 15.65
C TYR A 263 -33.76 -3.21 14.46
N HIS A 264 -33.59 -1.89 14.64
CA HIS A 264 -32.76 -1.07 13.80
C HIS A 264 -31.89 -0.15 14.67
N SER A 265 -30.77 0.29 14.14
CA SER A 265 -29.86 1.17 14.86
C SER A 265 -29.31 2.27 13.96
N LYS A 266 -28.98 3.40 14.58
CA LYS A 266 -28.18 4.47 13.97
C LYS A 266 -26.93 4.67 14.80
N ASN A 267 -25.81 4.90 14.11
CA ASN A 267 -24.51 5.13 14.73
C ASN A 267 -23.98 6.49 14.33
N ILE A 268 -23.35 7.16 15.26
CA ILE A 268 -22.52 8.35 15.00
C ILE A 268 -21.17 8.16 15.65
N HIS A 269 -20.18 8.87 15.17
CA HIS A 269 -18.89 8.99 15.81
C HIS A 269 -18.71 10.42 16.30
N LEU A 270 -17.99 10.58 17.42
CA LEU A 270 -17.70 11.87 18.04
C LEU A 270 -16.25 11.92 18.49
N PHE A 271 -15.69 13.12 18.52
CA PHE A 271 -14.41 13.39 19.17
C PHE A 271 -14.62 14.16 20.47
N LEU A 272 -13.94 13.70 21.53
CA LEU A 272 -13.76 14.42 22.76
C LEU A 272 -12.27 14.63 23.03
N GLY A 273 -11.83 15.88 23.17
CA GLY A 273 -10.48 16.20 23.60
C GLY A 273 -10.43 16.52 25.09
N GLN A 274 -9.41 16.01 25.79
CA GLN A 274 -9.18 16.27 27.21
C GLN A 274 -7.70 16.58 27.46
N LYS A 275 -7.41 17.41 28.45
CA LYS A 275 -6.02 17.62 28.93
C LYS A 275 -5.41 16.30 29.36
N TYR A 276 -4.15 16.10 28.99
CA TYR A 276 -3.40 14.90 29.28
C TYR A 276 -2.02 15.28 29.82
N LYS A 277 -1.69 14.78 31.02
CA LYS A 277 -0.47 15.19 31.74
C LYS A 277 -0.35 16.74 31.83
N ASP A 278 0.87 17.29 31.74
CA ASP A 278 1.07 18.72 31.97
C ASP A 278 0.52 19.60 30.85
N ARG A 279 1.01 19.41 29.61
CA ARG A 279 0.66 20.23 28.45
C ARG A 279 0.18 19.42 27.24
N GLY A 280 0.02 18.13 27.43
CA GLY A 280 -0.47 17.21 26.40
C GLY A 280 -1.98 17.26 26.25
N MET A 281 -2.45 16.53 25.26
CA MET A 281 -3.87 16.35 24.99
C MET A 281 -4.14 14.93 24.55
N VAL A 282 -5.28 14.35 24.96
CA VAL A 282 -5.81 13.11 24.42
C VAL A 282 -7.08 13.39 23.65
N LEU A 283 -7.15 12.92 22.40
CA LEU A 283 -8.37 12.90 21.62
C LEU A 283 -8.97 11.50 21.66
N ARG A 284 -10.22 11.44 22.08
CA ARG A 284 -10.99 10.20 22.24
C ARG A 284 -11.99 10.08 21.10
N TYR A 285 -11.94 8.98 20.37
CA TYR A 285 -12.86 8.69 19.27
C TYR A 285 -13.93 7.71 19.75
N ILE A 286 -15.18 8.16 19.80
CA ILE A 286 -16.27 7.50 20.47
C ILE A 286 -17.35 7.19 19.45
N LYS A 287 -17.84 5.94 19.44
CA LYS A 287 -19.02 5.51 18.68
C LYS A 287 -20.21 5.54 19.60
N VAL A 288 -21.23 6.31 19.26
CA VAL A 288 -22.51 6.30 19.95
C VAL A 288 -23.55 5.60 19.06
N THR A 289 -24.27 4.66 19.66
CA THR A 289 -25.29 3.85 18.99
C THR A 289 -26.62 4.07 19.66
N LYS A 290 -27.61 4.49 18.89
CA LYS A 290 -29.01 4.45 19.32
C LYS A 290 -29.70 3.29 18.62
N LYS A 291 -30.26 2.38 19.41
CA LYS A 291 -30.89 1.16 18.97
C LYS A 291 -32.34 1.15 19.41
N TRP A 292 -33.26 0.87 18.52
CA TRP A 292 -34.67 0.71 18.77
C TRP A 292 -35.03 -0.74 18.53
N CYS A 293 -35.55 -1.40 19.57
CA CYS A 293 -35.93 -2.80 19.54
C CYS A 293 -37.46 -2.96 19.52
N LEU A 294 -37.93 -3.89 18.72
CA LEU A 294 -39.28 -4.36 18.71
C LEU A 294 -39.26 -5.85 19.09
N GLY A 295 -39.78 -6.16 20.28
CA GLY A 295 -39.91 -7.51 20.79
C GLY A 295 -41.34 -8.05 20.69
N MET A 296 -41.48 -9.35 20.73
CA MET A 296 -42.78 -10.00 20.84
C MET A 296 -42.98 -10.49 22.30
N ILE A 297 -44.11 -10.18 22.90
CA ILE A 297 -44.46 -10.66 24.23
C ILE A 297 -45.68 -11.55 24.06
N GLY A 298 -45.67 -12.75 24.63
CA GLY A 298 -46.79 -13.68 24.61
C GLY A 298 -46.61 -14.78 23.58
N GLY A 299 -46.84 -15.98 23.98
CA GLY A 299 -46.63 -17.19 23.20
C GLY A 299 -47.78 -18.15 23.31
N GLU A 300 -47.85 -19.28 23.60
CA GLU A 300 -48.61 -20.44 23.27
C GLU A 300 -50.12 -20.40 23.57
N ASN A 301 -50.67 -19.51 24.42
CA ASN A 301 -52.13 -19.43 24.72
C ASN A 301 -52.68 -18.02 25.01
N GLY A 302 -51.96 -16.91 24.65
CA GLY A 302 -52.42 -15.54 24.87
C GLY A 302 -52.37 -14.66 23.61
N PRO A 303 -53.02 -13.48 23.60
CA PRO A 303 -52.94 -12.59 22.45
C PRO A 303 -51.49 -12.14 22.24
N GLU A 304 -50.95 -12.32 21.02
CA GLU A 304 -49.64 -11.79 20.63
C GLU A 304 -49.62 -10.28 20.85
N MET A 305 -48.83 -9.84 21.80
CA MET A 305 -48.51 -8.43 22.04
C MET A 305 -47.04 -8.17 21.65
N PHE A 306 -46.76 -7.00 21.14
CA PHE A 306 -45.42 -6.56 20.91
C PHE A 306 -45.03 -5.45 21.87
N ASN A 307 -43.80 -5.41 22.30
CA ASN A 307 -43.22 -4.34 23.10
C ASN A 307 -42.14 -3.62 22.33
N SER A 308 -41.69 -2.49 22.82
CA SER A 308 -40.62 -1.73 22.23
C SER A 308 -39.73 -1.14 23.32
N SER A 309 -38.47 -0.97 22.99
CA SER A 309 -37.51 -0.28 23.82
C SER A 309 -36.49 0.49 22.96
N GLU A 310 -35.85 1.45 23.55
CA GLU A 310 -34.70 2.11 22.96
C GLU A 310 -33.53 2.02 23.92
N GLU A 311 -32.35 1.90 23.33
CA GLU A 311 -31.11 1.80 24.05
C GLU A 311 -30.11 2.79 23.41
N LEU A 312 -29.45 3.56 24.25
CA LEU A 312 -28.39 4.49 23.84
C LEU A 312 -27.12 4.05 24.53
N SER A 313 -26.08 3.74 23.75
CA SER A 313 -24.80 3.27 24.25
C SER A 313 -23.65 3.96 23.58
N GLY A 314 -22.58 4.17 24.33
CA GLY A 314 -21.34 4.75 23.86
C GLY A 314 -20.17 3.78 24.02
N VAL A 315 -19.34 3.65 23.00
CA VAL A 315 -18.11 2.84 23.08
C VAL A 315 -16.96 3.68 22.60
N GLU A 316 -15.95 3.84 23.44
CA GLU A 316 -14.69 4.48 23.06
C GLU A 316 -13.89 3.51 22.17
N ILE A 317 -13.54 3.94 20.96
CA ILE A 317 -12.89 3.09 19.95
C ILE A 317 -11.39 3.30 19.92
N ALA A 318 -10.92 4.55 20.10
CA ALA A 318 -9.50 4.88 20.04
C ALA A 318 -9.19 6.13 20.87
N ARG A 319 -7.93 6.22 21.31
CA ARG A 319 -7.34 7.36 22.01
C ARG A 319 -6.08 7.80 21.29
N ALA A 320 -6.01 9.05 20.88
CA ALA A 320 -4.82 9.65 20.29
C ALA A 320 -4.15 10.57 21.31
N TYR A 321 -2.94 10.26 21.70
CA TYR A 321 -2.17 10.98 22.70
C TYR A 321 -1.14 11.89 22.07
N PHE A 322 -1.20 13.16 22.42
CA PHE A 322 -0.26 14.19 22.01
C PHE A 322 0.50 14.70 23.23
N GLU A 323 1.79 14.47 23.27
CA GLU A 323 2.69 14.96 24.28
C GLU A 323 3.76 15.87 23.68
N PRO A 324 4.21 16.94 24.40
CA PRO A 324 5.28 17.80 23.91
C PRO A 324 6.53 17.03 23.51
N GLY A 325 7.01 17.22 22.28
CA GLY A 325 8.24 16.60 21.78
C GLY A 325 8.17 15.10 21.51
N LYS A 326 7.01 14.46 21.66
CA LYS A 326 6.81 13.04 21.35
C LYS A 326 6.01 12.86 20.06
N LYS A 327 6.20 11.71 19.42
CA LYS A 327 5.37 11.30 18.29
C LYS A 327 3.97 10.97 18.77
N LEU A 328 2.98 11.24 17.90
CA LEU A 328 1.60 10.79 18.10
C LEU A 328 1.56 9.29 18.42
N GLN A 329 0.87 8.96 19.50
CA GLN A 329 0.57 7.59 19.89
C GLN A 329 -0.93 7.37 19.88
N ILE A 330 -1.38 6.28 19.24
CA ILE A 330 -2.80 5.92 19.21
C ILE A 330 -2.95 4.55 19.86
N ASP A 331 -3.85 4.47 20.82
CA ASP A 331 -4.29 3.23 21.45
C ASP A 331 -5.70 2.90 20.95
N TYR A 332 -5.96 1.62 20.70
CA TYR A 332 -7.22 1.12 20.13
C TYR A 332 -7.91 0.21 21.13
N HIS A 333 -9.21 0.39 21.27
CA HIS A 333 -10.08 -0.47 22.08
C HIS A 333 -10.44 -1.71 21.27
N LYS A 334 -10.18 -2.89 21.80
CA LYS A 334 -10.38 -4.17 21.14
C LYS A 334 -11.16 -5.13 22.02
N HIS A 335 -11.91 -6.00 21.37
CA HIS A 335 -12.63 -7.09 21.99
C HIS A 335 -11.91 -8.41 21.72
N ASN A 336 -11.61 -9.15 22.78
CA ASN A 336 -11.05 -10.49 22.66
C ASN A 336 -12.18 -11.53 22.57
N TRP A 337 -12.36 -12.13 21.42
CA TRP A 337 -13.43 -13.12 21.17
C TRP A 337 -13.27 -14.45 21.91
N TYR A 338 -12.07 -14.75 22.41
CA TYR A 338 -11.78 -16.00 23.12
C TYR A 338 -12.20 -15.96 24.60
N ASP A 339 -12.01 -14.81 25.26
CA ASP A 339 -12.34 -14.63 26.69
C ASP A 339 -13.44 -13.62 26.94
N GLY A 340 -13.95 -12.99 25.89
CA GLY A 340 -15.03 -12.02 25.95
C GLY A 340 -14.67 -10.70 26.64
N LYS A 341 -13.37 -10.39 26.78
CA LYS A 341 -12.91 -9.19 27.49
C LYS A 341 -12.46 -8.11 26.52
N ASP A 342 -12.72 -6.89 26.91
CA ASP A 342 -12.20 -5.71 26.22
C ASP A 342 -10.82 -5.33 26.76
N PHE A 343 -9.96 -4.84 25.87
CA PHE A 343 -8.62 -4.40 26.20
C PHE A 343 -8.15 -3.27 25.30
N TRP A 344 -7.14 -2.54 25.75
CA TRP A 344 -6.47 -1.51 24.97
C TRP A 344 -5.16 -2.05 24.38
N ASP A 345 -4.85 -1.65 23.14
CA ASP A 345 -3.62 -2.04 22.45
C ASP A 345 -3.09 -0.86 21.61
N ASP A 346 -1.80 -0.69 21.57
CA ASP A 346 -1.11 0.35 20.80
C ASP A 346 -0.89 -0.03 19.33
N CYS A 347 -1.44 -1.15 18.89
CA CYS A 347 -1.32 -1.66 17.52
C CYS A 347 -2.69 -1.91 16.90
N ASN A 348 -2.94 -1.36 15.72
CA ASN A 348 -4.17 -1.59 14.96
C ASN A 348 -4.18 -2.94 14.19
N LEU A 349 -3.04 -3.67 14.21
CA LEU A 349 -2.92 -4.98 13.60
C LEU A 349 -3.41 -6.08 14.56
N TYR A 350 -4.10 -7.08 14.04
CA TYR A 350 -4.64 -8.23 14.79
C TYR A 350 -5.81 -7.92 15.74
N GLY A 351 -6.94 -7.73 15.16
CA GLY A 351 -8.25 -7.69 15.82
C GLY A 351 -9.30 -7.50 14.75
N ASN A 352 -10.51 -7.95 15.00
CA ASN A 352 -11.59 -8.00 14.03
C ASN A 352 -11.91 -6.62 13.43
N ALA A 353 -11.41 -6.37 12.24
CA ALA A 353 -11.44 -5.17 11.43
C ALA A 353 -10.44 -4.08 11.86
N ASN A 354 -9.74 -3.54 10.88
CA ASN A 354 -8.98 -2.31 11.02
C ASN A 354 -9.90 -1.18 11.48
N ILE A 355 -9.63 -0.65 12.67
CA ILE A 355 -10.34 0.52 13.17
C ILE A 355 -9.92 1.71 12.32
N THR A 356 -10.85 2.22 11.53
CA THR A 356 -10.65 3.45 10.78
C THR A 356 -11.17 4.63 11.59
N ILE A 357 -10.28 5.56 11.94
CA ILE A 357 -10.65 6.82 12.57
C ILE A 357 -10.95 7.81 11.45
N GLY A 358 -12.22 8.10 11.26
CA GLY A 358 -12.71 9.01 10.24
C GLY A 358 -12.89 10.45 10.72
N GLU A 359 -13.56 11.24 9.91
CA GLU A 359 -14.05 12.56 10.25
C GLU A 359 -15.30 12.42 11.14
N ALA A 360 -15.41 13.26 12.15
CA ALA A 360 -16.55 13.26 13.06
C ALA A 360 -16.71 14.63 13.75
N PRO A 361 -17.91 14.95 14.23
CA PRO A 361 -18.13 16.14 15.06
C PRO A 361 -17.27 16.13 16.31
N ILE A 362 -16.84 17.34 16.73
CA ILE A 362 -16.04 17.55 17.93
C ILE A 362 -16.96 18.12 19.02
N LEU A 363 -16.94 17.51 20.19
CA LEU A 363 -17.67 17.98 21.34
C LEU A 363 -17.13 19.34 21.85
N LYS A 364 -18.01 20.24 22.26
CA LYS A 364 -17.67 21.64 22.63
C LYS A 364 -16.65 21.74 23.77
N GLU A 365 -16.70 20.82 24.69
CA GLU A 365 -15.79 20.69 25.85
C GLU A 365 -14.34 20.59 25.42
N THR A 366 -14.08 19.99 24.23
CA THR A 366 -12.74 19.89 23.65
C THR A 366 -12.04 21.24 23.53
N TYR A 367 -12.77 22.28 23.12
CA TYR A 367 -12.19 23.62 22.90
C TYR A 367 -11.75 24.29 24.21
N GLN A 368 -12.42 23.99 25.32
CA GLN A 368 -12.05 24.49 26.65
C GLN A 368 -10.82 23.70 27.19
N GLU A 369 -10.79 22.43 26.97
CA GLU A 369 -9.67 21.56 27.38
C GLU A 369 -8.37 21.82 26.59
N MET A 370 -8.40 22.56 25.48
CA MET A 370 -7.22 22.98 24.74
C MET A 370 -6.41 24.06 25.45
N GLU A 371 -7.02 24.83 26.34
CA GLU A 371 -6.35 25.90 27.09
C GLU A 371 -5.19 25.33 27.96
N GLY A 372 -4.01 25.94 27.88
CA GLY A 372 -2.80 25.47 28.57
C GLY A 372 -2.11 24.25 27.93
N THR A 373 -2.68 23.66 26.88
CA THR A 373 -2.04 22.58 26.12
C THR A 373 -1.17 23.13 24.99
N ILE A 374 -0.44 22.22 24.30
CA ILE A 374 0.33 22.57 23.09
C ILE A 374 -0.56 23.00 21.92
N PHE A 375 -1.87 22.86 22.04
CA PHE A 375 -2.85 23.19 20.98
C PHE A 375 -3.71 24.42 21.27
N GLN A 376 -3.46 25.15 22.35
CA GLN A 376 -4.28 26.32 22.72
C GLN A 376 -4.36 27.38 21.61
N TYR A 377 -3.33 27.48 20.75
CA TYR A 377 -3.25 28.43 19.63
C TYR A 377 -3.48 27.76 18.26
N SER A 378 -3.96 26.51 18.22
CA SER A 378 -4.12 25.78 16.96
C SER A 378 -5.23 26.31 16.04
N ALA A 379 -6.10 27.20 16.52
CA ALA A 379 -7.27 27.72 15.82
C ALA A 379 -8.23 26.62 15.32
N LEU A 380 -8.29 25.47 16.01
CA LEU A 380 -9.19 24.36 15.63
C LEU A 380 -10.66 24.78 15.68
N LYS A 381 -11.04 25.58 16.67
CA LYS A 381 -12.44 26.07 16.82
C LYS A 381 -12.87 26.93 15.64
N GLU A 382 -12.02 27.85 15.22
CA GLU A 382 -12.24 28.72 14.07
C GLU A 382 -12.27 27.91 12.77
N TYR A 383 -11.36 26.93 12.64
CA TYR A 383 -11.30 26.05 11.48
C TYR A 383 -12.60 25.23 11.35
N THR A 384 -13.04 24.58 12.42
CA THR A 384 -14.27 23.77 12.39
C THR A 384 -15.53 24.60 12.13
N ALA A 385 -15.57 25.83 12.62
CA ALA A 385 -16.67 26.76 12.33
C ALA A 385 -16.69 27.21 10.85
N ALA A 386 -15.52 27.42 10.25
CA ALA A 386 -15.41 27.82 8.85
C ALA A 386 -15.70 26.66 7.87
N VAL A 387 -15.24 25.47 8.15
CA VAL A 387 -15.41 24.29 7.27
C VAL A 387 -16.87 23.82 7.22
N ARG A 388 -17.62 23.96 8.30
CA ARG A 388 -19.03 23.51 8.43
C ARG A 388 -19.26 22.01 8.14
N GLU A 389 -18.21 21.22 8.15
CA GLU A 389 -18.20 19.78 7.92
C GLU A 389 -17.55 19.08 9.10
N ALA A 390 -17.77 17.77 9.22
CA ALA A 390 -17.01 16.97 10.17
C ALA A 390 -15.53 16.98 9.80
N VAL A 391 -14.65 16.98 10.80
CA VAL A 391 -13.21 17.02 10.61
C VAL A 391 -12.54 15.91 11.41
N ASN A 392 -11.33 15.53 11.04
CA ASN A 392 -10.49 14.67 11.84
C ASN A 392 -9.48 15.52 12.64
N PRO A 393 -9.73 15.77 13.94
CA PRO A 393 -8.88 16.62 14.76
C PRO A 393 -7.50 15.99 15.01
N ILE A 394 -7.36 14.67 14.89
CA ILE A 394 -6.07 13.98 15.03
C ILE A 394 -5.15 14.41 13.89
N SER A 395 -5.64 14.33 12.65
CA SER A 395 -4.88 14.77 11.47
C SER A 395 -4.57 16.27 11.52
N TYR A 396 -5.53 17.06 12.00
CA TYR A 396 -5.34 18.51 12.18
C TYR A 396 -4.21 18.81 13.17
N PHE A 397 -4.22 18.19 14.35
CA PHE A 397 -3.21 18.42 15.38
C PHE A 397 -1.83 17.87 14.99
N GLU A 398 -1.78 16.69 14.34
CA GLU A 398 -0.54 16.16 13.80
C GLU A 398 0.09 17.13 12.79
N ARG A 399 -0.74 17.73 11.93
CA ARG A 399 -0.28 18.72 10.97
C ARG A 399 0.13 20.03 11.64
N TYR A 400 -0.65 20.51 12.60
CA TYR A 400 -0.31 21.72 13.35
C TYR A 400 1.03 21.61 14.09
N GLN A 401 1.34 20.47 14.69
CA GLN A 401 2.66 20.25 15.32
C GLN A 401 3.82 20.37 14.32
N GLN A 402 3.60 19.99 13.07
CA GLN A 402 4.59 20.08 11.99
C GLN A 402 4.61 21.47 11.33
N THR A 403 3.48 22.15 11.33
CA THR A 403 3.24 23.40 10.59
C THR A 403 2.40 24.34 11.45
N PRO A 404 2.99 24.98 12.47
CA PRO A 404 2.24 25.89 13.38
C PRO A 404 1.61 27.10 12.68
N GLN A 405 2.08 27.45 11.47
CA GLN A 405 1.52 28.50 10.63
C GLN A 405 0.05 28.28 10.25
N ILE A 406 -0.47 27.07 10.43
CA ILE A 406 -1.91 26.76 10.26
C ILE A 406 -2.77 27.74 11.06
N GLU A 407 -2.35 28.12 12.26
CA GLU A 407 -3.05 29.14 13.06
C GLU A 407 -3.28 30.44 12.27
N VAL A 408 -2.21 30.94 11.66
CA VAL A 408 -2.26 32.20 10.87
C VAL A 408 -3.11 32.01 9.62
N LEU A 409 -2.99 30.87 8.93
CA LEU A 409 -3.77 30.57 7.74
C LEU A 409 -5.28 30.51 8.04
N VAL A 410 -5.67 29.86 9.14
CA VAL A 410 -7.07 29.79 9.58
C VAL A 410 -7.59 31.19 9.91
N LYS A 411 -6.84 31.99 10.69
CA LYS A 411 -7.21 33.36 11.07
C LYS A 411 -7.30 34.31 9.88
N LEU A 412 -6.57 34.06 8.80
CA LEU A 412 -6.66 34.77 7.53
C LEU A 412 -7.81 34.31 6.63
N GLY A 413 -8.55 33.25 7.01
CA GLY A 413 -9.61 32.67 6.20
C GLY A 413 -9.13 31.79 5.04
N LEU A 414 -7.86 31.39 5.01
CA LEU A 414 -7.27 30.54 3.97
C LEU A 414 -7.64 29.05 4.18
N ILE A 415 -8.92 28.79 4.33
CA ILE A 415 -9.45 27.48 4.73
C ILE A 415 -9.15 26.39 3.70
N GLY A 416 -9.23 26.71 2.40
CA GLY A 416 -8.90 25.76 1.32
C GLY A 416 -7.45 25.29 1.41
N VAL A 417 -6.50 26.22 1.66
CA VAL A 417 -5.08 25.87 1.88
C VAL A 417 -4.90 24.96 3.08
N VAL A 418 -5.62 25.24 4.19
CA VAL A 418 -5.52 24.41 5.41
C VAL A 418 -6.08 23.01 5.17
N LYS A 419 -7.23 22.88 4.49
CA LYS A 419 -7.79 21.59 4.10
C LYS A 419 -6.76 20.77 3.30
N GLU A 420 -6.10 21.39 2.34
CA GLU A 420 -5.11 20.74 1.50
C GLU A 420 -3.85 20.34 2.29
N LEU A 421 -3.38 21.19 3.21
CA LEU A 421 -2.26 20.88 4.10
C LEU A 421 -2.54 19.67 5.01
N ILE A 422 -3.78 19.52 5.47
CA ILE A 422 -4.18 18.37 6.30
C ILE A 422 -4.27 17.10 5.46
N ARG A 423 -4.80 17.20 4.25
CA ARG A 423 -5.05 16.07 3.36
C ARG A 423 -3.78 15.54 2.67
N TYR A 424 -2.93 16.44 2.16
CA TYR A 424 -1.72 16.10 1.40
C TYR A 424 -0.48 16.63 2.12
N ARG A 425 0.49 15.76 2.34
CA ARG A 425 1.69 16.08 3.15
C ARG A 425 2.75 16.94 2.43
N TYR A 426 2.63 17.22 1.13
CA TYR A 426 3.71 17.82 0.32
C TYR A 426 3.24 18.95 -0.61
N GLY A 427 4.12 19.93 -0.82
CA GLY A 427 4.05 20.86 -1.97
C GLY A 427 3.42 22.23 -1.75
N ILE A 428 2.67 22.45 -0.68
CA ILE A 428 1.95 23.72 -0.45
C ILE A 428 2.86 24.77 0.22
N VAL A 429 3.68 24.32 1.15
CA VAL A 429 4.60 25.15 1.92
C VAL A 429 5.95 25.19 1.21
N THR A 430 6.45 26.38 0.92
CA THR A 430 7.75 26.56 0.25
C THR A 430 8.88 26.88 1.23
N ASP A 431 8.56 27.45 2.39
CA ASP A 431 9.51 27.82 3.43
C ASP A 431 8.86 27.62 4.81
N GLN A 432 9.23 26.51 5.49
CA GLN A 432 8.65 26.13 6.78
C GLN A 432 9.08 27.03 7.94
N ASP A 433 10.21 27.74 7.81
CA ASP A 433 10.74 28.62 8.86
C ASP A 433 10.16 30.02 8.76
N ALA A 434 9.54 30.36 7.64
CA ALA A 434 8.95 31.67 7.44
C ALA A 434 7.71 31.89 8.32
N ARG A 435 7.61 33.10 8.91
CA ARG A 435 6.46 33.52 9.72
C ARG A 435 5.41 34.23 8.90
N ARG A 436 5.79 34.87 7.81
CA ARG A 436 4.90 35.67 6.95
C ARG A 436 4.21 34.75 5.91
N PRO A 437 2.88 34.91 5.71
CA PRO A 437 2.12 34.07 4.77
C PRO A 437 2.66 34.09 3.35
N ASP A 438 3.08 35.24 2.83
CA ASP A 438 3.66 35.37 1.48
C ASP A 438 4.96 34.59 1.30
N LYS A 439 5.79 34.53 2.33
CA LYS A 439 7.04 33.77 2.33
C LYS A 439 6.77 32.30 2.51
N PHE A 440 5.96 31.96 3.52
CA PHE A 440 5.55 30.60 3.83
C PHE A 440 4.88 29.90 2.64
N LEU A 441 3.93 30.57 1.98
CA LEU A 441 3.22 30.05 0.81
C LEU A 441 4.02 30.21 -0.50
N GLY A 442 5.13 30.96 -0.51
CA GLY A 442 5.95 31.15 -1.69
C GLY A 442 5.25 31.93 -2.81
N ILE A 443 4.44 32.93 -2.44
CA ILE A 443 3.73 33.83 -3.35
C ILE A 443 4.20 35.27 -3.22
N ARG A 444 3.73 36.16 -4.07
CA ARG A 444 3.98 37.59 -3.93
C ARG A 444 3.16 38.17 -2.79
N LYS A 445 3.66 39.21 -2.13
CA LYS A 445 2.97 39.86 -0.99
C LYS A 445 1.60 40.44 -1.39
N GLU A 446 1.53 41.01 -2.59
CA GLU A 446 0.33 41.59 -3.17
C GLU A 446 -0.76 40.56 -3.43
N SER A 447 -0.38 39.33 -3.80
CA SER A 447 -1.29 38.23 -4.13
C SER A 447 -2.00 37.66 -2.89
N VAL A 448 -1.52 37.92 -1.68
CA VAL A 448 -2.14 37.38 -0.44
C VAL A 448 -3.59 37.82 -0.31
N LYS A 449 -3.91 39.07 -0.64
CA LYS A 449 -5.29 39.60 -0.54
C LYS A 449 -6.24 38.88 -1.49
N GLN A 450 -5.79 38.57 -2.71
CA GLN A 450 -6.58 37.82 -3.69
C GLN A 450 -6.81 36.38 -3.23
N LEU A 451 -5.77 35.76 -2.67
CA LEU A 451 -5.90 34.40 -2.13
C LEU A 451 -6.89 34.33 -0.95
N ILE A 452 -6.91 35.37 -0.10
CA ILE A 452 -7.91 35.51 0.98
C ILE A 452 -9.32 35.64 0.38
N ALA A 453 -9.50 36.48 -0.63
CA ALA A 453 -10.79 36.66 -1.30
C ALA A 453 -11.29 35.34 -1.96
N ALA A 454 -10.37 34.47 -2.38
CA ALA A 454 -10.65 33.15 -2.90
C ALA A 454 -10.71 32.06 -1.80
N GLU A 455 -10.85 32.43 -0.53
CA GLU A 455 -10.92 31.53 0.63
C GLU A 455 -9.77 30.50 0.70
N GLY A 456 -8.64 30.83 0.10
CA GLY A 456 -7.47 29.95 0.04
C GLY A 456 -7.62 28.80 -0.96
N ASP A 457 -8.21 29.03 -2.12
CA ASP A 457 -8.32 28.00 -3.17
C ASP A 457 -6.93 27.45 -3.54
N PRO A 458 -6.73 26.12 -3.48
CA PRO A 458 -5.43 25.51 -3.75
C PRO A 458 -4.97 25.64 -5.21
N GLY A 459 -5.89 25.72 -6.16
CA GLY A 459 -5.58 25.94 -7.56
C GLY A 459 -5.01 27.32 -7.81
N ILE A 460 -5.66 28.35 -7.22
CA ILE A 460 -5.19 29.74 -7.25
C ILE A 460 -3.83 29.87 -6.58
N LEU A 461 -3.63 29.23 -5.41
CA LEU A 461 -2.34 29.21 -4.74
C LEU A 461 -1.25 28.60 -5.64
N ASN A 462 -1.53 27.45 -6.28
CA ASN A 462 -0.58 26.81 -7.18
C ASN A 462 -0.20 27.72 -8.37
N THR A 463 -1.17 28.40 -8.94
CA THR A 463 -0.96 29.35 -10.05
C THR A 463 -0.10 30.56 -9.59
N MET A 464 -0.36 31.11 -8.40
CA MET A 464 0.47 32.17 -7.81
C MET A 464 1.91 31.72 -7.50
N GLN A 465 2.07 30.49 -7.08
CA GLN A 465 3.41 29.89 -6.88
C GLN A 465 4.13 29.70 -8.22
N MET A 466 3.43 29.31 -9.29
CA MET A 466 3.99 29.24 -10.64
C MET A 466 4.42 30.61 -11.12
N GLU A 467 3.56 31.62 -10.97
CA GLU A 467 3.87 33.03 -11.30
C GLU A 467 5.22 33.46 -10.69
N LYS A 468 5.40 33.23 -9.39
CA LYS A 468 6.61 33.62 -8.67
C LYS A 468 7.85 32.83 -9.13
N ARG A 469 7.70 31.50 -9.33
CA ARG A 469 8.81 30.63 -9.79
C ARG A 469 9.27 30.99 -11.22
N MET A 470 8.34 31.43 -12.05
CA MET A 470 8.59 31.85 -13.43
C MET A 470 9.06 33.29 -13.52
N GLN A 471 9.15 34.00 -12.39
CA GLN A 471 9.48 35.44 -12.33
C GLN A 471 8.59 36.32 -13.23
N GLN A 472 7.33 35.91 -13.37
CA GLN A 472 6.31 36.65 -14.13
C GLN A 472 5.50 37.54 -13.20
N VAL A 473 4.74 38.47 -13.78
CA VAL A 473 3.78 39.32 -13.08
C VAL A 473 2.46 39.19 -13.84
N TRP A 474 1.50 38.53 -13.22
CA TRP A 474 0.17 38.33 -13.78
C TRP A 474 -0.88 39.16 -13.04
N THR A 475 -1.94 39.55 -13.73
CA THR A 475 -3.09 40.21 -13.08
C THR A 475 -3.89 39.17 -12.30
N GLY A 476 -4.73 39.66 -11.37
CA GLY A 476 -5.64 38.78 -10.61
C GLY A 476 -6.55 37.95 -11.51
N GLU A 477 -7.12 38.57 -12.54
CA GLU A 477 -7.95 37.93 -13.54
C GLU A 477 -7.19 36.86 -14.35
N GLN A 478 -5.95 37.13 -14.74
CA GLN A 478 -5.10 36.15 -15.42
C GLN A 478 -4.79 34.94 -14.54
N ILE A 479 -4.61 35.14 -13.23
CA ILE A 479 -4.39 34.04 -12.28
C ILE A 479 -5.64 33.16 -12.19
N GLU A 480 -6.82 33.76 -12.10
CA GLU A 480 -8.10 33.04 -12.03
C GLU A 480 -8.35 32.25 -13.34
N HIS A 481 -8.27 32.92 -14.49
CA HIS A 481 -8.47 32.26 -15.77
C HIS A 481 -7.44 31.15 -16.02
N LEU A 482 -6.16 31.36 -15.67
CA LEU A 482 -5.13 30.35 -15.81
C LEU A 482 -5.39 29.14 -14.90
N THR A 483 -5.91 29.39 -13.69
CA THR A 483 -6.32 28.30 -12.78
C THR A 483 -7.42 27.43 -13.38
N GLU A 484 -8.41 28.04 -14.04
CA GLU A 484 -9.47 27.32 -14.73
C GLU A 484 -8.95 26.42 -15.87
N THR A 485 -7.88 26.84 -16.56
CA THR A 485 -7.27 26.02 -17.63
C THR A 485 -6.63 24.73 -17.12
N GLY A 486 -6.19 24.68 -15.87
CA GLY A 486 -5.46 23.55 -15.30
C GLY A 486 -4.08 23.28 -15.91
N LEU A 487 -3.53 24.21 -16.72
CA LEU A 487 -2.23 24.05 -17.35
C LEU A 487 -1.09 23.97 -16.32
N GLY A 488 -0.17 23.04 -16.56
CA GLY A 488 1.03 22.89 -15.76
C GLY A 488 2.14 23.87 -16.18
N ARG A 489 3.13 24.06 -15.30
CA ARG A 489 4.24 25.00 -15.49
C ARG A 489 4.93 24.84 -16.84
N GLY A 490 5.30 23.62 -17.22
CA GLY A 490 6.02 23.36 -18.50
C GLY A 490 5.21 23.74 -19.73
N GLN A 491 3.89 23.50 -19.71
CA GLN A 491 2.98 23.87 -20.78
C GLN A 491 2.87 25.40 -20.93
N ILE A 492 2.77 26.09 -19.80
CA ILE A 492 2.74 27.55 -19.77
C ILE A 492 4.07 28.13 -20.27
N GLU A 493 5.21 27.66 -19.75
CA GLU A 493 6.55 28.10 -20.17
C GLU A 493 6.77 27.94 -21.67
N THR A 494 6.30 26.86 -22.27
CA THR A 494 6.38 26.66 -23.73
C THR A 494 5.55 27.69 -24.45
N ALA A 495 4.30 27.91 -24.05
CA ALA A 495 3.39 28.82 -24.73
C ALA A 495 3.84 30.28 -24.65
N ILE A 496 4.24 30.75 -23.44
CA ILE A 496 4.60 32.18 -23.23
C ILE A 496 5.95 32.57 -23.83
N ARG A 497 6.77 31.62 -24.31
CA ARG A 497 7.96 31.95 -25.13
C ARG A 497 7.61 32.59 -26.44
N TYR A 498 6.45 32.27 -26.98
CA TYR A 498 6.02 32.67 -28.33
C TYR A 498 4.83 33.63 -28.31
N MET A 499 4.10 33.75 -27.20
CA MET A 499 2.97 34.64 -27.07
C MET A 499 2.80 35.16 -25.64
N SER A 500 2.13 36.28 -25.44
CA SER A 500 1.78 36.75 -24.08
C SER A 500 0.75 35.82 -23.43
N LEU A 501 0.74 35.77 -22.08
CA LEU A 501 -0.28 34.99 -21.35
C LEU A 501 -1.70 35.39 -21.76
N GLN A 502 -1.96 36.69 -21.93
CA GLN A 502 -3.30 37.14 -22.37
C GLN A 502 -3.70 36.56 -23.71
N LYS A 503 -2.75 36.48 -24.67
CA LYS A 503 -3.04 35.84 -25.96
C LYS A 503 -3.32 34.36 -25.83
N LEU A 504 -2.59 33.66 -24.97
CA LEU A 504 -2.83 32.25 -24.68
C LEU A 504 -4.25 32.06 -24.12
N LEU A 505 -4.63 32.80 -23.09
CA LEU A 505 -5.96 32.72 -22.47
C LEU A 505 -7.08 33.03 -23.47
N ASN A 506 -6.97 34.12 -24.24
CA ASN A 506 -7.96 34.49 -25.27
C ASN A 506 -8.10 33.40 -26.36
N ARG A 507 -7.03 32.66 -26.66
CA ARG A 507 -7.08 31.55 -27.61
C ARG A 507 -7.80 30.34 -27.08
N ILE A 508 -7.53 29.99 -25.82
CA ILE A 508 -8.22 28.88 -25.14
C ILE A 508 -9.73 29.19 -25.06
N GLU A 509 -10.09 30.40 -24.66
CA GLU A 509 -11.48 30.85 -24.63
C GLU A 509 -12.16 30.74 -26.02
N LYS A 510 -11.49 31.22 -27.05
CA LYS A 510 -11.98 31.12 -28.42
C LYS A 510 -12.18 29.69 -28.88
N TYR A 511 -11.22 28.81 -28.66
CA TYR A 511 -11.31 27.39 -29.11
C TYR A 511 -12.32 26.61 -28.27
N SER A 512 -12.43 26.87 -26.96
CA SER A 512 -13.43 26.24 -26.10
C SER A 512 -14.85 26.74 -26.42
N GLY A 513 -14.99 27.96 -26.90
CA GLY A 513 -16.29 28.64 -27.05
C GLY A 513 -16.98 28.85 -25.68
N CYS A 514 -16.23 28.93 -24.61
CA CYS A 514 -16.71 29.15 -23.23
C CYS A 514 -15.95 30.31 -22.62
N GLU A 515 -16.68 31.24 -21.97
CA GLU A 515 -16.09 32.34 -21.21
C GLU A 515 -15.61 31.83 -19.85
N TYR A 516 -14.47 32.35 -19.38
CA TYR A 516 -13.96 32.06 -18.05
C TYR A 516 -14.95 32.53 -16.95
N GLY A 517 -14.96 31.85 -15.82
CA GLY A 517 -15.88 32.14 -14.70
C GLY A 517 -17.32 31.66 -14.94
N THR A 518 -17.61 31.02 -16.06
CA THR A 518 -18.94 30.50 -16.37
C THR A 518 -19.29 29.26 -15.52
N LYS A 519 -20.22 29.38 -14.60
CA LYS A 519 -20.69 28.30 -13.73
C LYS A 519 -21.68 27.33 -14.41
N CYS A 520 -21.46 26.98 -15.66
CA CYS A 520 -22.26 25.98 -16.37
C CYS A 520 -21.64 24.59 -16.23
N SER A 521 -22.51 23.57 -16.03
CA SER A 521 -22.06 22.17 -16.05
C SER A 521 -21.37 21.84 -17.38
N GLY A 522 -20.06 21.58 -17.34
CA GLY A 522 -19.24 21.23 -18.48
C GLY A 522 -18.37 22.35 -19.07
N ALA A 523 -18.61 23.63 -18.79
CA ALA A 523 -17.78 24.72 -19.30
C ALA A 523 -16.34 24.63 -18.81
N GLU A 524 -16.12 24.44 -17.50
CA GLU A 524 -14.81 24.25 -16.89
C GLU A 524 -14.06 23.05 -17.50
N GLN A 525 -14.72 21.92 -17.64
CA GLN A 525 -14.13 20.74 -18.27
C GLN A 525 -13.75 20.99 -19.72
N LYS A 526 -14.56 21.73 -20.47
CA LYS A 526 -14.30 22.09 -21.86
C LYS A 526 -13.11 23.05 -21.98
N ILE A 527 -13.02 24.05 -21.10
CA ILE A 527 -11.86 24.95 -21.03
C ILE A 527 -10.59 24.13 -20.73
N ARG A 528 -10.59 23.25 -19.74
CA ARG A 528 -9.43 22.41 -19.36
C ARG A 528 -9.00 21.48 -20.49
N SER A 529 -9.95 20.77 -21.13
CA SER A 529 -9.63 19.88 -22.24
C SER A 529 -9.04 20.65 -23.42
N THR A 530 -9.65 21.77 -23.80
CA THR A 530 -9.16 22.65 -24.86
C THR A 530 -7.78 23.21 -24.55
N ALA A 531 -7.56 23.66 -23.31
CA ALA A 531 -6.26 24.18 -22.87
C ALA A 531 -5.17 23.10 -22.98
N THR A 532 -5.46 21.89 -22.52
CA THR A 532 -4.54 20.74 -22.64
C THR A 532 -4.23 20.42 -24.09
N THR A 533 -5.26 20.27 -24.94
CA THR A 533 -5.09 20.00 -26.37
C THR A 533 -4.24 21.09 -27.06
N TYR A 534 -4.48 22.36 -26.71
CA TYR A 534 -3.72 23.47 -27.29
C TYR A 534 -2.26 23.49 -26.83
N ALA A 535 -2.02 23.25 -25.57
CA ALA A 535 -0.66 23.15 -25.04
C ALA A 535 0.10 21.95 -25.63
N ASP A 536 -0.53 20.81 -25.77
CA ASP A 536 0.06 19.62 -26.39
C ASP A 536 0.35 19.84 -27.86
N TYR A 537 -0.55 20.50 -28.59
CA TYR A 537 -0.30 20.93 -29.97
C TYR A 537 0.94 21.81 -30.10
N LEU A 538 1.10 22.84 -29.24
CA LEU A 538 2.28 23.70 -29.22
C LEU A 538 3.56 22.93 -28.89
N ASN A 539 3.51 22.05 -27.92
CA ASN A 539 4.65 21.21 -27.51
C ASN A 539 5.08 20.26 -28.64
N MET A 540 4.14 19.59 -29.31
CA MET A 540 4.45 18.73 -30.45
C MET A 540 5.02 19.51 -31.64
N ARG A 541 4.46 20.66 -31.97
CA ARG A 541 5.02 21.55 -32.99
C ARG A 541 6.45 21.96 -32.68
N GLN A 542 6.74 22.30 -31.42
CA GLN A 542 8.11 22.63 -30.99
C GLN A 542 9.07 21.44 -31.14
N SER A 543 8.65 20.25 -30.69
CA SER A 543 9.49 19.04 -30.73
C SER A 543 9.77 18.57 -32.17
N LEU A 544 8.83 18.77 -33.06
CA LEU A 544 8.97 18.50 -34.51
C LEU A 544 9.74 19.59 -35.26
N GLY A 545 10.26 20.62 -34.59
CA GLY A 545 11.09 21.66 -35.18
C GLY A 545 10.36 22.76 -35.97
N TYR A 546 9.03 22.89 -35.78
CA TYR A 546 8.28 23.99 -36.41
C TYR A 546 8.60 25.33 -35.73
N ASP A 547 8.74 26.38 -36.56
CA ASP A 547 8.95 27.73 -36.01
C ASP A 547 7.65 28.32 -35.44
N LEU A 548 7.53 28.26 -34.13
CA LEU A 548 6.38 28.80 -33.39
C LEU A 548 6.35 30.35 -33.35
N ASN A 549 7.36 31.07 -33.91
CA ASN A 549 7.23 32.50 -34.12
C ASN A 549 6.30 32.81 -35.29
N ASN A 550 6.08 31.84 -36.15
CA ASN A 550 5.08 31.96 -37.24
C ASN A 550 3.67 31.80 -36.66
N THR A 551 2.87 32.87 -36.82
CA THR A 551 1.48 32.92 -36.31
C THR A 551 0.56 31.87 -36.87
N ILE A 552 0.82 31.33 -38.09
CA ILE A 552 0.05 30.26 -38.72
C ILE A 552 0.16 28.97 -37.86
N TYR A 553 1.34 28.69 -37.36
CA TYR A 553 1.58 27.50 -36.50
C TYR A 553 1.11 27.71 -35.07
N GLN A 554 1.08 28.96 -34.56
CA GLN A 554 0.51 29.27 -33.25
C GLN A 554 -1.02 29.11 -33.23
N HIS A 555 -1.71 29.41 -34.35
CA HIS A 555 -3.15 29.62 -34.39
C HIS A 555 -3.84 28.82 -35.51
N PRO A 556 -3.95 27.50 -35.38
CA PRO A 556 -4.64 26.68 -36.34
C PRO A 556 -6.13 27.07 -36.43
N ARG A 557 -6.73 26.96 -37.61
CA ARG A 557 -8.16 27.22 -37.77
C ARG A 557 -9.04 26.24 -37.04
N ASN A 558 -8.68 24.95 -37.11
CA ASN A 558 -9.29 23.88 -36.34
C ASN A 558 -8.21 23.23 -35.46
N LEU A 559 -8.38 23.37 -34.13
CA LEU A 559 -7.40 22.90 -33.16
C LEU A 559 -7.35 21.36 -33.11
N GLU A 560 -8.51 20.69 -33.12
CA GLU A 560 -8.58 19.23 -33.03
C GLU A 560 -7.91 18.56 -34.24
N GLU A 561 -8.23 19.01 -35.45
CA GLU A 561 -7.60 18.47 -36.69
C GLU A 561 -6.09 18.70 -36.69
N ALA A 562 -5.64 19.89 -36.30
CA ALA A 562 -4.23 20.24 -36.26
C ALA A 562 -3.48 19.46 -35.19
N HIS A 563 -4.10 19.21 -34.02
CA HIS A 563 -3.55 18.36 -32.96
C HIS A 563 -3.42 16.92 -33.46
N ASP A 564 -4.46 16.36 -34.07
CA ASP A 564 -4.44 14.97 -34.57
C ASP A 564 -3.40 14.78 -35.70
N GLU A 565 -3.16 15.81 -36.50
CA GLU A 565 -2.08 15.81 -37.51
C GLU A 565 -0.72 15.71 -36.79
N MET A 566 -0.48 16.52 -35.77
CA MET A 566 0.77 16.49 -34.98
C MET A 566 0.98 15.18 -34.24
N VAL A 567 -0.07 14.60 -33.72
CA VAL A 567 0.00 13.26 -33.08
C VAL A 567 0.47 12.22 -34.11
N ARG A 568 -0.10 12.22 -35.31
CA ARG A 568 0.28 11.29 -36.40
C ARG A 568 1.75 11.49 -36.82
N GLU A 569 2.19 12.73 -36.96
CA GLU A 569 3.54 13.07 -37.37
C GLU A 569 4.56 12.70 -36.29
N SER A 570 4.28 13.00 -35.01
CA SER A 570 5.11 12.63 -33.86
C SER A 570 5.25 11.11 -33.73
N HIS A 571 4.15 10.36 -33.88
CA HIS A 571 4.20 8.90 -33.90
C HIS A 571 5.06 8.32 -35.00
N LYS A 572 5.00 8.92 -36.18
CA LYS A 572 5.83 8.50 -37.31
C LYS A 572 7.32 8.73 -37.02
N GLU A 573 7.65 9.91 -36.54
CA GLU A 573 9.04 10.25 -36.17
C GLU A 573 9.58 9.33 -35.05
N GLU A 574 8.77 9.04 -34.05
CA GLU A 574 9.15 8.11 -32.97
C GLU A 574 9.41 6.69 -33.50
N ILE A 575 8.57 6.22 -34.42
CA ILE A 575 8.78 4.94 -35.10
C ILE A 575 10.08 4.95 -35.90
N ASP A 576 10.29 5.96 -36.76
CA ASP A 576 11.48 6.07 -37.58
C ASP A 576 12.76 6.16 -36.72
N LYS A 577 12.72 6.92 -35.63
CA LYS A 577 13.81 7.01 -34.66
C LYS A 577 14.11 5.66 -34.02
N ARG A 578 13.07 4.93 -33.59
CA ARG A 578 13.24 3.59 -33.00
C ARG A 578 13.79 2.58 -34.01
N LEU A 579 13.31 2.61 -35.26
CA LEU A 579 13.82 1.74 -36.34
C LEU A 579 15.30 2.02 -36.62
N ASN A 580 15.70 3.28 -36.68
CA ASN A 580 17.11 3.66 -36.87
C ASN A 580 17.98 3.22 -35.69
N GLU A 581 17.50 3.41 -34.45
CA GLU A 581 18.21 2.98 -33.24
C GLU A 581 18.49 1.48 -33.22
N VAL A 582 17.47 0.66 -33.51
CA VAL A 582 17.62 -0.79 -33.49
C VAL A 582 18.50 -1.30 -34.64
N ALA A 583 18.48 -0.67 -35.80
CA ALA A 583 19.35 -0.99 -36.91
C ALA A 583 20.83 -0.82 -36.55
N ILE A 584 21.16 0.29 -35.86
CA ILE A 584 22.52 0.57 -35.41
C ILE A 584 22.94 -0.37 -34.28
N ARG A 585 22.03 -0.65 -33.35
CA ARG A 585 22.33 -1.40 -32.13
C ARG A 585 22.41 -2.91 -32.34
N PHE A 586 21.71 -3.46 -33.32
CA PHE A 586 21.62 -4.90 -33.62
C PHE A 586 21.96 -5.23 -35.08
N PRO A 587 23.17 -4.92 -35.56
CA PRO A 587 23.57 -5.04 -36.96
C PRO A 587 23.71 -6.49 -37.44
N ASP A 588 23.98 -7.41 -36.53
CA ASP A 588 24.21 -8.81 -36.85
C ASP A 588 22.93 -9.53 -37.30
N ILE A 589 21.75 -9.01 -36.98
CA ILE A 589 20.48 -9.59 -37.45
C ILE A 589 20.43 -9.54 -38.99
N GLN A 590 20.74 -8.40 -39.58
CA GLN A 590 20.75 -8.24 -41.04
C GLN A 590 21.90 -9.00 -41.71
N SER A 591 23.11 -8.93 -41.13
CA SER A 591 24.29 -9.57 -41.70
C SER A 591 24.12 -11.10 -41.78
N ARG A 592 23.48 -11.73 -40.81
CA ARG A 592 23.26 -13.20 -40.75
C ARG A 592 22.04 -13.67 -41.53
N TYR A 593 21.20 -12.79 -42.01
CA TYR A 593 19.92 -13.17 -42.70
C TYR A 593 20.12 -14.20 -43.79
N ARG A 594 21.14 -14.00 -44.70
CA ARG A 594 21.36 -14.90 -45.84
C ARG A 594 21.69 -16.32 -45.41
N GLU A 595 22.48 -16.51 -44.35
CA GLU A 595 22.82 -17.81 -43.80
C GLU A 595 21.65 -18.46 -43.07
N LEU A 596 20.97 -17.66 -42.24
CA LEU A 596 19.78 -18.14 -41.54
C LEU A 596 18.66 -18.53 -42.49
N ARG A 597 18.49 -17.78 -43.59
CA ARG A 597 17.48 -18.12 -44.59
C ARG A 597 17.77 -19.47 -45.24
N LYS A 598 19.01 -19.79 -45.57
CA LYS A 598 19.38 -21.11 -46.10
C LYS A 598 19.03 -22.26 -45.14
N LYS A 599 19.10 -22.00 -43.85
CA LYS A 599 18.89 -23.00 -42.80
C LYS A 599 17.42 -23.13 -42.38
N TYR A 600 16.72 -22.01 -42.22
CA TYR A 600 15.42 -21.93 -41.57
C TYR A 600 14.25 -21.56 -42.51
N PHE A 601 14.50 -21.33 -43.79
CA PHE A 601 13.43 -21.10 -44.74
C PHE A 601 12.75 -22.44 -45.08
N TYR A 602 11.41 -22.41 -45.04
CA TYR A 602 10.57 -23.51 -45.49
C TYR A 602 9.23 -22.98 -45.98
N GLU A 603 8.68 -23.60 -47.00
CA GLU A 603 7.34 -23.30 -47.51
C GLU A 603 6.62 -24.54 -48.01
N ASP A 604 5.30 -24.56 -47.88
CA ASP A 604 4.41 -25.54 -48.50
C ASP A 604 3.29 -24.82 -49.30
N ASP A 605 2.17 -25.47 -49.51
CA ASP A 605 1.07 -24.87 -50.28
C ASP A 605 0.33 -23.73 -49.53
N GLU A 606 0.32 -23.76 -48.20
CA GLU A 606 -0.44 -22.85 -47.33
C GLU A 606 0.42 -21.77 -46.69
N TYR A 607 1.58 -22.12 -46.16
CA TYR A 607 2.41 -21.24 -45.32
C TYR A 607 3.85 -21.16 -45.79
N LEU A 608 4.48 -20.06 -45.44
CA LEU A 608 5.93 -19.90 -45.55
C LEU A 608 6.49 -19.42 -44.19
N ILE A 609 7.66 -19.94 -43.79
CA ILE A 609 8.40 -19.48 -42.61
C ILE A 609 9.80 -19.07 -43.05
N ARG A 610 10.26 -17.94 -42.51
CA ARG A 610 11.59 -17.41 -42.78
C ARG A 610 12.16 -16.66 -41.57
N PRO A 611 13.49 -16.51 -41.46
CA PRO A 611 14.08 -15.61 -40.46
C PRO A 611 13.68 -14.14 -40.71
N ALA A 612 13.73 -13.34 -39.68
CA ALA A 612 13.63 -11.89 -39.80
C ALA A 612 14.79 -11.35 -40.65
N ARG A 613 14.52 -10.39 -41.49
CA ARG A 613 15.50 -9.75 -42.41
C ARG A 613 16.39 -8.76 -41.69
N SER A 614 15.82 -8.05 -40.73
CA SER A 614 16.50 -6.99 -39.99
C SER A 614 15.86 -6.76 -38.61
N ALA A 615 16.51 -5.95 -37.78
CA ALA A 615 16.00 -5.58 -36.46
C ALA A 615 14.70 -4.76 -36.57
N GLU A 616 14.62 -3.88 -37.56
CA GLU A 616 13.44 -3.06 -37.83
C GLU A 616 12.23 -3.94 -38.20
N GLU A 617 12.44 -5.00 -38.98
CA GLU A 617 11.37 -5.94 -39.33
C GLU A 617 10.82 -6.64 -38.06
N ILE A 618 11.66 -7.00 -37.11
CA ILE A 618 11.22 -7.59 -35.83
C ILE A 618 10.41 -6.58 -35.01
N VAL A 619 10.83 -5.31 -34.98
CA VAL A 619 10.09 -4.24 -34.28
C VAL A 619 8.72 -4.04 -34.92
N MET A 620 8.65 -3.98 -36.26
CA MET A 620 7.39 -3.80 -36.96
C MET A 620 6.47 -5.02 -36.82
N GLU A 621 7.02 -6.23 -36.80
CA GLU A 621 6.27 -7.47 -36.48
C GLU A 621 5.58 -7.39 -35.12
N GLY A 622 6.36 -7.04 -34.08
CA GLY A 622 5.83 -6.88 -32.72
C GLY A 622 4.73 -5.84 -32.62
N ARG A 623 4.88 -4.70 -33.32
CA ARG A 623 3.86 -3.65 -33.38
C ARG A 623 2.60 -4.10 -34.06
N THR A 624 2.73 -4.74 -35.23
CA THR A 624 1.59 -5.17 -36.03
C THR A 624 0.78 -6.28 -35.36
N LEU A 625 1.47 -7.20 -34.67
CA LEU A 625 0.84 -8.31 -33.97
C LEU A 625 0.52 -7.99 -32.49
N HIS A 626 0.84 -6.77 -32.01
CA HIS A 626 0.62 -6.36 -30.64
C HIS A 626 1.22 -7.31 -29.59
N HIS A 627 2.51 -7.69 -29.79
CA HIS A 627 3.24 -8.51 -28.82
C HIS A 627 4.71 -8.04 -28.66
N CYS A 628 5.39 -8.57 -27.67
CA CYS A 628 6.66 -8.02 -27.16
C CYS A 628 7.92 -8.35 -27.98
N VAL A 629 7.82 -9.02 -29.14
CA VAL A 629 8.99 -9.48 -29.90
C VAL A 629 9.93 -8.36 -30.36
N GLY A 630 9.41 -7.14 -30.56
CA GLY A 630 10.21 -5.95 -30.92
C GLY A 630 11.03 -5.37 -29.76
N GLY A 631 11.03 -5.99 -28.57
CA GLY A 631 11.78 -5.54 -27.41
C GLY A 631 13.27 -5.95 -27.47
N ASP A 632 14.11 -5.17 -26.80
CA ASP A 632 15.57 -5.34 -26.79
C ASP A 632 16.04 -6.73 -26.39
N THR A 633 15.28 -7.45 -25.56
CA THR A 633 15.61 -8.82 -25.13
C THR A 633 15.61 -9.79 -26.30
N TYR A 634 14.58 -9.72 -27.17
CA TYR A 634 14.47 -10.61 -28.34
C TYR A 634 15.44 -10.21 -29.44
N LEU A 635 15.55 -8.92 -29.71
CA LEU A 635 16.55 -8.37 -30.64
C LEU A 635 17.96 -8.79 -30.25
N GLY A 636 18.34 -8.61 -28.98
CA GLY A 636 19.65 -8.98 -28.49
C GLY A 636 19.95 -10.48 -28.53
N ARG A 637 18.94 -11.35 -28.28
CA ARG A 637 19.12 -12.81 -28.44
C ARG A 637 19.32 -13.20 -29.89
N HIS A 638 18.57 -12.61 -30.79
CA HIS A 638 18.72 -12.86 -32.23
C HIS A 638 20.10 -12.36 -32.73
N ASP A 639 20.46 -11.16 -32.35
CA ASP A 639 21.75 -10.55 -32.71
C ASP A 639 22.95 -11.36 -32.25
N ARG A 640 22.95 -11.85 -31.00
CA ARG A 640 24.00 -12.72 -30.44
C ARG A 640 23.92 -14.18 -30.89
N GLY A 641 22.86 -14.57 -31.64
CA GLY A 641 22.67 -15.92 -32.10
C GLY A 641 22.26 -16.92 -31.01
N GLU A 642 21.64 -16.49 -29.92
CA GLU A 642 21.12 -17.34 -28.85
C GLU A 642 19.79 -18.00 -29.21
N SER A 643 18.92 -17.24 -29.84
CA SER A 643 17.68 -17.70 -30.46
C SER A 643 17.40 -16.85 -31.70
N TYR A 644 16.60 -17.36 -32.62
CA TYR A 644 16.24 -16.65 -33.83
C TYR A 644 14.74 -16.44 -33.92
N ILE A 645 14.35 -15.26 -34.36
CA ILE A 645 12.97 -14.91 -34.65
C ILE A 645 12.67 -15.27 -36.10
N LEU A 646 11.69 -16.15 -36.28
CA LEU A 646 11.19 -16.57 -37.59
C LEU A 646 9.81 -16.00 -37.77
N MET A 647 9.49 -15.60 -38.99
CA MET A 647 8.22 -15.03 -39.39
C MET A 647 7.47 -16.03 -40.23
N LEU A 648 6.35 -16.52 -39.72
CA LEU A 648 5.45 -17.40 -40.44
C LEU A 648 4.35 -16.55 -41.10
N ARG A 649 4.09 -16.79 -42.38
CA ARG A 649 3.14 -16.06 -43.22
C ARG A 649 2.19 -17.02 -43.91
N ASP A 650 0.95 -16.58 -44.08
CA ASP A 650 0.01 -17.18 -45.01
C ASP A 650 0.43 -16.83 -46.44
N LYS A 651 0.60 -17.81 -47.29
CA LYS A 651 1.00 -17.58 -48.71
C LYS A 651 0.00 -16.77 -49.51
N LYS A 652 -1.27 -16.72 -49.10
CA LYS A 652 -2.29 -15.85 -49.73
C LYS A 652 -2.05 -14.37 -49.37
N GLN A 653 -1.37 -14.07 -48.27
CA GLN A 653 -1.07 -12.72 -47.81
C GLN A 653 0.37 -12.64 -47.25
N PRO A 654 1.42 -12.85 -48.03
CA PRO A 654 2.80 -13.08 -47.56
C PRO A 654 3.42 -11.85 -46.90
N GLU A 655 2.92 -10.66 -47.22
CA GLU A 655 3.41 -9.41 -46.59
C GLU A 655 2.75 -9.13 -45.23
N ARG A 656 1.64 -9.78 -44.94
CA ARG A 656 0.94 -9.57 -43.67
C ARG A 656 1.50 -10.44 -42.55
N PRO A 657 1.90 -9.88 -41.41
CA PRO A 657 2.27 -10.64 -40.22
C PRO A 657 1.17 -11.61 -39.79
N TYR A 658 1.53 -12.87 -39.53
CA TYR A 658 0.57 -13.88 -39.09
C TYR A 658 0.98 -14.52 -37.77
N ILE A 659 2.14 -15.17 -37.72
CA ILE A 659 2.68 -15.78 -36.48
C ILE A 659 4.18 -15.51 -36.41
N THR A 660 4.64 -15.16 -35.22
CA THR A 660 6.05 -15.08 -34.87
C THR A 660 6.50 -16.32 -34.10
N VAL A 661 7.61 -16.90 -34.50
CA VAL A 661 8.18 -18.12 -33.90
C VAL A 661 9.58 -17.83 -33.39
N GLU A 662 9.87 -18.09 -32.11
CA GLU A 662 11.22 -18.07 -31.55
C GLU A 662 11.80 -19.49 -31.54
N ILE A 663 12.93 -19.70 -32.22
CA ILE A 663 13.64 -20.98 -32.27
C ILE A 663 14.97 -20.90 -31.53
N ASP A 664 15.29 -21.94 -30.73
CA ASP A 664 16.57 -22.08 -30.08
C ASP A 664 17.67 -22.40 -31.11
N SER A 665 18.74 -21.62 -31.14
CA SER A 665 19.81 -21.76 -32.13
C SER A 665 20.59 -23.07 -32.01
N ARG A 666 20.75 -23.60 -30.80
CA ARG A 666 21.57 -24.79 -30.49
C ARG A 666 20.77 -26.08 -30.60
N LYS A 667 19.53 -26.09 -30.09
CA LYS A 667 18.68 -27.28 -30.02
C LYS A 667 17.80 -27.44 -31.25
N SER A 668 17.68 -26.43 -32.11
CA SER A 668 16.71 -26.39 -33.21
C SER A 668 15.31 -26.81 -32.78
N SER A 669 14.88 -26.29 -31.64
CA SER A 669 13.56 -26.47 -31.06
C SER A 669 12.86 -25.14 -30.91
N ILE A 670 11.54 -25.12 -31.13
CA ILE A 670 10.75 -23.92 -30.93
C ILE A 670 10.63 -23.63 -29.43
N ARG A 671 11.03 -22.44 -29.01
CA ARG A 671 10.84 -21.94 -27.64
C ARG A 671 9.40 -21.50 -27.43
N GLN A 672 8.89 -20.74 -28.36
CA GLN A 672 7.52 -20.19 -28.32
C GLN A 672 7.06 -19.74 -29.70
N TRP A 673 5.75 -19.61 -29.87
CA TRP A 673 5.13 -19.04 -31.05
C TRP A 673 3.80 -18.39 -30.71
N TYR A 674 3.53 -17.23 -31.31
CA TYR A 674 2.31 -16.46 -31.08
C TYR A 674 1.92 -15.66 -32.31
N GLY A 675 0.62 -15.48 -32.51
CA GLY A 675 0.03 -14.52 -33.45
C GLY A 675 -0.41 -13.24 -32.74
N ALA A 676 -1.35 -12.53 -33.32
CA ALA A 676 -1.81 -11.24 -32.79
C ALA A 676 -2.32 -11.34 -31.33
N HIS A 677 -1.93 -10.36 -30.48
CA HIS A 677 -2.27 -10.24 -29.08
C HIS A 677 -1.90 -11.48 -28.25
N ASP A 678 -0.72 -12.06 -28.55
CA ASP A 678 -0.19 -13.27 -27.89
C ASP A 678 -1.14 -14.50 -27.97
N ARG A 679 -2.04 -14.53 -28.94
CA ARG A 679 -2.94 -15.66 -29.16
C ARG A 679 -2.28 -16.72 -30.03
N LYS A 680 -2.74 -17.95 -29.93
CA LYS A 680 -2.35 -19.07 -30.78
C LYS A 680 -3.48 -19.41 -31.75
N PRO A 681 -3.52 -18.79 -32.94
CA PRO A 681 -4.56 -19.06 -33.90
C PRO A 681 -4.45 -20.51 -34.37
N ASP A 682 -5.59 -21.20 -34.55
CA ASP A 682 -5.68 -22.61 -34.95
C ASP A 682 -4.61 -23.51 -34.32
N GLN A 683 -4.51 -23.45 -33.01
CA GLN A 683 -3.41 -24.04 -32.22
C GLN A 683 -3.10 -25.49 -32.63
N LYS A 684 -4.12 -26.29 -32.89
CA LYS A 684 -3.95 -27.73 -33.19
C LYS A 684 -3.29 -27.96 -34.57
N ASN A 685 -3.75 -27.29 -35.61
CA ASN A 685 -3.20 -27.41 -36.95
C ASN A 685 -1.84 -26.74 -37.07
N MET A 686 -1.72 -25.56 -36.49
CA MET A 686 -0.45 -24.82 -36.47
C MET A 686 0.65 -25.58 -35.72
N GLN A 687 0.32 -26.19 -34.60
CA GLN A 687 1.31 -27.05 -33.90
C GLN A 687 1.76 -28.23 -34.75
N ARG A 688 0.85 -28.90 -35.47
CA ARG A 688 1.22 -29.97 -36.39
C ARG A 688 2.12 -29.47 -37.51
N TRP A 689 1.81 -28.33 -38.09
CA TRP A 689 2.61 -27.69 -39.13
C TRP A 689 4.02 -27.35 -38.64
N LEU A 690 4.14 -26.76 -37.47
CA LEU A 690 5.42 -26.46 -36.84
C LEU A 690 6.22 -27.74 -36.49
N ASP A 691 5.57 -28.79 -36.06
CA ASP A 691 6.21 -30.09 -35.80
C ASP A 691 6.75 -30.74 -37.10
N GLN A 692 6.00 -30.62 -38.21
CA GLN A 692 6.45 -31.04 -39.54
C GLN A 692 7.64 -30.18 -40.01
N TYR A 693 7.59 -28.91 -39.87
CA TYR A 693 8.70 -28.00 -40.13
C TYR A 693 9.97 -28.40 -39.38
N LEU A 694 9.86 -28.68 -38.07
CA LEU A 694 11.00 -29.15 -37.26
C LEU A 694 11.58 -30.49 -37.72
N ARG A 695 10.78 -31.41 -38.25
CA ARG A 695 11.24 -32.67 -38.84
C ARG A 695 12.06 -32.40 -40.09
N GLN A 696 11.56 -31.58 -40.99
CA GLN A 696 12.27 -31.16 -42.20
C GLN A 696 13.60 -30.51 -41.90
N LEU A 697 13.67 -29.64 -40.90
CA LEU A 697 14.93 -29.04 -40.44
C LEU A 697 15.97 -30.07 -39.95
N LYS A 698 15.53 -31.18 -39.36
CA LYS A 698 16.41 -32.25 -38.87
C LYS A 698 16.89 -33.19 -39.99
N GLU A 699 16.12 -33.34 -41.03
CA GLU A 699 16.39 -34.21 -42.20
C GLU A 699 17.31 -33.57 -43.23
N GLN A 700 17.60 -32.28 -43.15
CA GLN A 700 18.57 -31.62 -44.03
C GLN A 700 19.98 -32.22 -43.86
N PRO A 701 20.72 -32.53 -44.95
CA PRO A 701 22.01 -33.22 -44.93
C PRO A 701 23.08 -32.50 -44.10
N ALA A 702 23.91 -33.27 -43.40
CA ALA A 702 24.97 -32.78 -42.49
C ALA A 702 26.02 -31.86 -43.17
N ALA A 703 26.15 -31.87 -44.48
CA ALA A 703 27.04 -31.01 -45.24
C ALA A 703 26.77 -29.49 -45.12
N MET A 704 25.57 -29.07 -44.66
CA MET A 704 25.23 -27.69 -44.36
C MET A 704 25.42 -27.32 -42.87
N ARG A 705 25.75 -28.28 -41.99
CA ARG A 705 25.87 -28.06 -40.53
C ARG A 705 27.28 -27.62 -40.05
N THR A 706 28.30 -27.74 -40.90
CA THR A 706 29.73 -27.64 -40.50
C THR A 706 30.44 -26.37 -40.98
N ARG A 707 29.76 -25.25 -41.16
CA ARG A 707 30.45 -23.93 -41.42
C ARG A 707 29.84 -22.80 -40.58
N THR A 708 29.78 -22.98 -39.27
CA THR A 708 29.65 -21.86 -38.31
C THR A 708 30.17 -22.38 -36.97
N ALA A 709 31.49 -22.31 -36.77
CA ALA A 709 32.16 -22.22 -35.48
C ALA A 709 32.69 -20.81 -35.33
#